data_af4241068e3e6b4c988f8be89b82d462
#
_entry.id   af4241068e3e6b4c988f8be89b82d462
#
_cell.length_a   1.000
_cell.length_b   1.000
_cell.length_c   1.000
_cell.angle_alpha   90.00
_cell.angle_beta   90.00
_cell.angle_gamma   90.00
#
_symmetry.space_group_name_H-M   'P 1'
#
loop_
_entity.id
_entity.type
_entity.pdbx_description
1 polymer ?
#
loop_
_entity_poly.entity_id
_entity_poly.type
_entity_poly.pdbx_seq_one_letter_code
_entity_poly.pdbx_strand_id
1 'polypeptide(L)'
;MIGKNIRLHTILFLFTLFLNGCGKNYTKDASWAMETFAKLSLRQKIAQMLIYRMNMRFLSSSSEKWQEIQSLIETDGIGGIHIWYGDVGTSLTMLNKMQKNSHIPILVDADIEHGLYQRFPEGTELPPFMALAATGDPDLIYAAGKIVATEGRSVGIHLNFAPVVDVNNNPRNPIINIRSFGEDPDQVSIYGKAYIRGLQDHGMLATAKHFPGHGDTEKDSHSSLAQIPSDALRLWTIEIKPFTNAIRSGVDAVMVSHVHAPDYQFNADLPATLSKFWVTDILKDSLGFKGVVVTDAMSMGGITNSYSDSYGLIVAVNAGCDFIIQNDDFKGSIDVIEQAVIDGIIPEERIDESALKILRMKEKIDLNNNSVIEMADAQGSLRDSSFQITANRMAAKALTLVKNETKFFPLKLKKMEKLYIVDIYDHKNDHSESITTKALRNLGANVHSFQLDESDKKYVSSSILKEIPKESTVIVNAFVSPSSNKNRITLSRSQEKFIKSLAKKTKKILLNSYGNPYLIENFPMVKNYICSWKGNKIMQNAFVRAVTGRENISGKLPITIPGVANKNFGIMVNKKPIWFYQKPIQERGEKLKWVMPGEVGADVTTLDLLLDEAIADSAWPGNVLLAAKDGQVFYHEANGYHTYSHQRRMSPSDIFDIASVSKAVSTTSAVMLLLEKNKVSLDMKVYKIIPQLIQKKDKASKARKNITIKHLLTHTAGFPAFKQYYLMDIETKHILTDICDTELLYEPGTKTIYSDLGLILLGKVVESIAGVSLDAFITKNLFQRLNMDNTFYNPPDHKLRRIVPTEIVSGYRSGLIHGEVHDENAHKLGGVAGHAGLFSTAGDLAKFSQCMLQGGIYGKKRFFKEKTVEQFTAQSLVDSSSSRCLGWDSPSGEASGGIYISDNSYGHTGYTGTSLWIDPTHDLFVILLTNAVHPNRNRKTPKYFDWRQRIHSTVYESLGITKNNTKLILKERWQQPVKDTLSAQ
;
A
#
# COMPACT_ATOMS: atom_id res chain seq x y z
N MET A 1 -54.37 0.12 -71.11
CA MET A 1 -54.49 1.20 -70.08
C MET A 1 -54.92 0.59 -68.74
N ILE A 2 -54.22 -0.39 -68.21
CA ILE A 2 -54.52 -0.99 -66.89
C ILE A 2 -53.18 -1.38 -66.22
N GLY A 3 -52.26 -0.46 -66.05
CA GLY A 3 -50.96 -0.84 -65.51
C GLY A 3 -50.20 0.22 -64.72
N LYS A 4 -50.79 1.41 -64.52
CA LYS A 4 -50.08 2.54 -63.79
C LYS A 4 -50.70 2.96 -62.47
N ASN A 5 -51.90 2.51 -62.09
CA ASN A 5 -52.53 2.95 -60.85
C ASN A 5 -52.33 2.04 -59.65
N ILE A 6 -51.74 0.83 -59.84
CA ILE A 6 -51.52 -0.10 -58.71
C ILE A 6 -50.20 0.21 -57.99
N ARG A 7 -49.22 0.85 -58.65
CA ARG A 7 -47.94 1.20 -57.99
C ARG A 7 -48.01 2.43 -57.09
N LEU A 8 -48.95 3.32 -57.32
CA LEU A 8 -49.04 4.57 -56.50
C LEU A 8 -49.80 4.28 -55.18
N HIS A 9 -50.74 3.37 -55.17
CA HIS A 9 -51.47 3.02 -53.93
C HIS A 9 -50.71 2.09 -53.04
N THR A 10 -49.83 1.27 -53.58
CA THR A 10 -48.94 0.40 -52.73
C THR A 10 -47.83 1.17 -52.07
N ILE A 11 -47.34 2.25 -52.73
CA ILE A 11 -46.31 3.13 -52.10
C ILE A 11 -46.95 4.05 -51.03
N LEU A 12 -48.17 4.51 -51.24
CA LEU A 12 -48.88 5.31 -50.23
C LEU A 12 -49.35 4.46 -49.03
N PHE A 13 -49.69 3.17 -49.25
CA PHE A 13 -50.05 2.25 -48.17
C PHE A 13 -48.85 1.78 -47.36
N LEU A 14 -47.68 1.68 -48.00
CA LEU A 14 -46.40 1.40 -47.25
C LEU A 14 -45.91 2.65 -46.48
N PHE A 15 -46.19 3.86 -46.98
CA PHE A 15 -45.83 5.09 -46.27
C PHE A 15 -46.75 5.38 -45.07
N THR A 16 -48.04 5.00 -45.15
CA THR A 16 -48.96 5.07 -43.99
C THR A 16 -48.79 3.94 -42.99
N LEU A 17 -48.26 2.77 -43.37
CA LEU A 17 -47.90 1.71 -42.45
C LEU A 17 -46.58 2.02 -41.67
N PHE A 18 -45.68 2.80 -42.27
CA PHE A 18 -44.47 3.28 -41.56
C PHE A 18 -44.77 4.42 -40.60
N LEU A 19 -45.88 5.13 -40.73
CA LEU A 19 -46.28 6.21 -39.84
C LEU A 19 -47.17 5.74 -38.67
N ASN A 20 -47.75 4.54 -38.73
CA ASN A 20 -48.61 4.01 -37.68
C ASN A 20 -48.02 2.83 -36.90
N GLY A 21 -46.75 2.50 -37.14
CA GLY A 21 -46.09 1.32 -36.55
C GLY A 21 -45.11 1.61 -35.39
N CYS A 22 -45.05 2.83 -34.89
CA CYS A 22 -44.21 3.18 -33.75
C CYS A 22 -44.86 4.18 -32.79
N GLY A 23 -46.04 3.83 -32.33
CA GLY A 23 -46.72 4.50 -31.22
C GLY A 23 -46.34 3.85 -29.90
N LYS A 24 -45.05 3.71 -29.59
CA LYS A 24 -44.61 3.76 -28.21
C LYS A 24 -44.42 5.24 -27.88
N ASN A 25 -45.26 5.77 -27.00
CA ASN A 25 -45.07 7.03 -26.32
C ASN A 25 -43.69 7.01 -25.66
N TYR A 26 -42.63 7.42 -26.37
CA TYR A 26 -41.48 8.04 -25.78
C TYR A 26 -41.90 9.47 -25.45
N THR A 27 -42.44 9.69 -24.29
CA THR A 27 -42.13 10.93 -23.58
C THR A 27 -40.59 10.86 -23.44
N LYS A 28 -39.88 11.51 -24.37
CA LYS A 28 -38.47 11.85 -24.15
C LYS A 28 -38.48 12.74 -22.94
N ASP A 29 -38.23 12.18 -21.78
CA ASP A 29 -37.69 12.95 -20.68
C ASP A 29 -36.42 13.57 -21.24
N ALA A 30 -36.39 14.90 -21.34
CA ALA A 30 -35.19 15.57 -21.83
C ALA A 30 -34.06 15.21 -20.91
N SER A 31 -32.88 14.83 -21.45
CA SER A 31 -31.74 14.47 -20.59
C SER A 31 -31.38 15.64 -19.70
N TRP A 32 -30.85 15.35 -18.51
CA TRP A 32 -30.40 16.38 -17.57
C TRP A 32 -29.50 17.43 -18.25
N ALA A 33 -28.61 16.98 -19.15
CA ALA A 33 -27.71 17.87 -19.89
C ALA A 33 -28.48 18.87 -20.77
N MET A 34 -29.55 18.41 -21.47
CA MET A 34 -30.38 19.28 -22.32
C MET A 34 -31.23 20.27 -21.50
N GLU A 35 -31.83 19.79 -20.41
CA GLU A 35 -32.63 20.63 -19.53
C GLU A 35 -31.80 21.71 -18.82
N THR A 36 -30.58 21.35 -18.41
CA THR A 36 -29.64 22.27 -17.80
C THR A 36 -29.14 23.28 -18.81
N PHE A 37 -28.69 22.81 -19.97
CA PHE A 37 -28.24 23.68 -21.08
C PHE A 37 -29.27 24.78 -21.46
N ALA A 38 -30.54 24.41 -21.57
CA ALA A 38 -31.61 25.34 -21.94
C ALA A 38 -31.84 26.49 -20.93
N LYS A 39 -31.32 26.36 -19.71
CA LYS A 39 -31.45 27.37 -18.62
C LYS A 39 -30.24 28.27 -18.50
N LEU A 40 -29.12 27.94 -19.14
CA LEU A 40 -27.86 28.66 -18.99
C LEU A 40 -27.83 29.97 -19.81
N SER A 41 -27.33 31.02 -19.20
CA SER A 41 -26.93 32.24 -19.92
C SER A 41 -25.67 31.96 -20.76
N LEU A 42 -25.38 32.81 -21.74
CA LEU A 42 -24.15 32.75 -22.51
C LEU A 42 -22.90 32.68 -21.59
N ARG A 43 -22.84 33.53 -20.58
CA ARG A 43 -21.76 33.59 -19.62
C ARG A 43 -21.58 32.26 -18.86
N GLN A 44 -22.67 31.67 -18.45
CA GLN A 44 -22.64 30.35 -17.78
C GLN A 44 -22.20 29.21 -18.71
N LYS A 45 -22.63 29.25 -19.99
CA LYS A 45 -22.17 28.30 -21.03
C LYS A 45 -20.65 28.40 -21.23
N ILE A 46 -20.12 29.65 -21.31
CA ILE A 46 -18.68 29.90 -21.41
C ILE A 46 -17.95 29.38 -20.17
N ALA A 47 -18.46 29.63 -18.97
CA ALA A 47 -17.87 29.14 -17.72
C ALA A 47 -17.76 27.60 -17.68
N GLN A 48 -18.72 26.86 -18.31
CA GLN A 48 -18.63 25.40 -18.43
C GLN A 48 -17.46 24.95 -19.30
N MET A 49 -16.97 25.77 -20.21
CA MET A 49 -15.84 25.45 -21.08
C MET A 49 -14.48 25.65 -20.41
N LEU A 50 -14.41 26.20 -19.21
CA LEU A 50 -13.17 26.59 -18.54
C LEU A 50 -12.85 25.69 -17.34
N ILE A 51 -11.55 25.37 -17.20
CA ILE A 51 -11.00 24.59 -16.10
C ILE A 51 -10.20 25.50 -15.17
N TYR A 52 -10.64 25.58 -13.91
CA TYR A 52 -9.95 26.34 -12.87
C TYR A 52 -8.82 25.52 -12.25
N ARG A 53 -7.59 26.03 -12.23
CA ARG A 53 -6.43 25.31 -11.68
C ARG A 53 -6.21 25.63 -10.21
N MET A 54 -6.03 24.60 -9.37
CA MET A 54 -5.74 24.83 -7.97
C MET A 54 -4.93 23.71 -7.30
N ASN A 55 -4.22 24.09 -6.25
CA ASN A 55 -3.69 23.17 -5.26
C ASN A 55 -4.71 23.00 -4.15
N MET A 56 -5.03 21.78 -3.81
CA MET A 56 -6.01 21.45 -2.76
C MET A 56 -5.37 21.57 -1.36
N ARG A 57 -4.98 22.80 -1.01
CA ARG A 57 -4.55 23.18 0.34
C ARG A 57 -5.73 23.78 1.08
N PHE A 58 -5.75 23.62 2.40
CA PHE A 58 -6.80 24.24 3.21
C PHE A 58 -6.87 25.75 2.98
N LEU A 59 -8.06 26.21 2.61
CA LEU A 59 -8.39 27.63 2.50
C LEU A 59 -9.42 27.97 3.57
N SER A 60 -9.12 28.95 4.41
CA SER A 60 -10.10 29.47 5.36
C SER A 60 -11.28 30.07 4.61
N SER A 61 -12.50 29.92 5.14
CA SER A 61 -13.71 30.55 4.59
C SER A 61 -13.64 32.09 4.55
N SER A 62 -12.75 32.67 5.34
CA SER A 62 -12.51 34.13 5.36
C SER A 62 -11.37 34.57 4.42
N SER A 63 -10.67 33.66 3.74
CA SER A 63 -9.60 34.04 2.81
C SER A 63 -10.18 34.63 1.52
N GLU A 64 -9.53 35.64 0.97
CA GLU A 64 -9.92 36.27 -0.30
C GLU A 64 -10.04 35.23 -1.43
N LYS A 65 -9.08 34.29 -1.49
CA LYS A 65 -9.08 33.22 -2.52
C LYS A 65 -10.29 32.30 -2.41
N TRP A 66 -10.73 31.97 -1.19
CA TRP A 66 -11.94 31.14 -1.02
C TRP A 66 -13.19 31.92 -1.43
N GLN A 67 -13.29 33.22 -1.05
CA GLN A 67 -14.43 34.08 -1.41
C GLN A 67 -14.51 34.29 -2.92
N GLU A 68 -13.38 34.46 -3.61
CA GLU A 68 -13.31 34.51 -5.08
C GLU A 68 -13.87 33.23 -5.71
N ILE A 69 -13.37 32.05 -5.30
CA ILE A 69 -13.85 30.75 -5.82
C ILE A 69 -15.36 30.59 -5.54
N GLN A 70 -15.80 30.91 -4.34
CA GLN A 70 -17.21 30.79 -3.96
C GLN A 70 -18.09 31.71 -4.83
N SER A 71 -17.67 32.94 -5.04
CA SER A 71 -18.36 33.88 -5.91
C SER A 71 -18.48 33.35 -7.34
N LEU A 72 -17.38 32.84 -7.91
CA LEU A 72 -17.39 32.23 -9.25
C LEU A 72 -18.35 31.04 -9.35
N ILE A 73 -18.40 30.19 -8.34
CA ILE A 73 -19.29 29.00 -8.30
C ILE A 73 -20.76 29.46 -8.26
N GLU A 74 -21.09 30.50 -7.48
CA GLU A 74 -22.45 30.96 -7.25
C GLU A 74 -22.99 31.82 -8.40
N THR A 75 -22.11 32.58 -9.10
CA THR A 75 -22.53 33.51 -10.16
C THR A 75 -22.44 32.90 -11.55
N ASP A 76 -21.24 32.56 -11.97
CA ASP A 76 -20.93 32.14 -13.34
C ASP A 76 -20.91 30.60 -13.49
N GLY A 77 -20.66 29.90 -12.40
CA GLY A 77 -20.36 28.47 -12.38
C GLY A 77 -18.89 28.20 -12.73
N ILE A 78 -18.44 27.00 -12.49
CA ILE A 78 -17.11 26.51 -12.89
C ILE A 78 -17.32 25.19 -13.65
N GLY A 79 -16.81 25.09 -14.87
CA GLY A 79 -16.94 23.90 -15.70
C GLY A 79 -16.13 22.75 -15.16
N GLY A 80 -14.86 22.99 -14.87
CA GLY A 80 -13.93 22.03 -14.30
C GLY A 80 -12.95 22.60 -13.29
N ILE A 81 -12.39 21.72 -12.45
CA ILE A 81 -11.28 22.03 -11.54
C ILE A 81 -10.14 21.06 -11.80
N HIS A 82 -8.95 21.59 -12.14
CA HIS A 82 -7.72 20.83 -12.25
C HIS A 82 -6.96 20.81 -10.94
N ILE A 83 -6.72 19.57 -10.41
CA ILE A 83 -5.98 19.37 -9.16
C ILE A 83 -4.52 19.09 -9.45
N TRP A 84 -3.63 19.96 -8.95
CA TRP A 84 -2.20 19.74 -9.01
C TRP A 84 -1.71 18.75 -7.96
N TYR A 85 -2.04 18.94 -6.68
CA TYR A 85 -1.81 18.03 -5.54
C TYR A 85 -2.58 18.49 -4.30
N GLY A 86 -2.76 17.55 -3.36
CA GLY A 86 -3.43 17.75 -2.09
C GLY A 86 -3.24 16.58 -1.14
N ASP A 87 -3.86 16.66 0.02
CA ASP A 87 -4.17 15.50 0.85
C ASP A 87 -5.66 15.16 0.74
N VAL A 88 -6.00 13.91 0.95
CA VAL A 88 -7.37 13.42 0.75
C VAL A 88 -8.38 14.13 1.66
N GLY A 89 -8.04 14.32 2.94
CA GLY A 89 -8.95 14.91 3.92
C GLY A 89 -9.33 16.36 3.57
N THR A 90 -8.33 17.20 3.31
CA THR A 90 -8.53 18.60 2.91
C THR A 90 -9.25 18.69 1.57
N SER A 91 -8.80 17.90 0.58
CA SER A 91 -9.35 17.93 -0.78
C SER A 91 -10.83 17.58 -0.81
N LEU A 92 -11.23 16.47 -0.20
CA LEU A 92 -12.64 16.07 -0.16
C LEU A 92 -13.51 17.07 0.58
N THR A 93 -13.02 17.62 1.70
CA THR A 93 -13.77 18.63 2.45
C THR A 93 -14.04 19.86 1.59
N MET A 94 -13.03 20.33 0.86
CA MET A 94 -13.15 21.48 -0.01
C MET A 94 -14.00 21.20 -1.25
N LEU A 95 -13.74 20.07 -1.93
CA LEU A 95 -14.52 19.66 -3.11
C LEU A 95 -16.00 19.49 -2.77
N ASN A 96 -16.32 18.78 -1.70
CA ASN A 96 -17.71 18.59 -1.27
C ASN A 96 -18.41 19.92 -0.95
N LYS A 97 -17.69 20.89 -0.37
CA LYS A 97 -18.23 22.22 -0.13
C LYS A 97 -18.48 22.98 -1.45
N MET A 98 -17.56 22.91 -2.42
CA MET A 98 -17.72 23.50 -3.74
C MET A 98 -18.90 22.86 -4.49
N GLN A 99 -18.99 21.53 -4.50
CA GLN A 99 -20.06 20.78 -5.15
C GLN A 99 -21.45 21.12 -4.56
N LYS A 100 -21.56 21.22 -3.24
CA LYS A 100 -22.82 21.59 -2.57
C LYS A 100 -23.29 23.00 -2.87
N ASN A 101 -22.36 23.92 -3.14
CA ASN A 101 -22.67 25.32 -3.48
C ASN A 101 -22.83 25.54 -4.99
N SER A 102 -22.51 24.55 -5.81
CA SER A 102 -22.59 24.65 -7.27
C SER A 102 -23.97 24.25 -7.78
N HIS A 103 -24.59 25.07 -8.61
CA HIS A 103 -25.85 24.75 -9.30
C HIS A 103 -25.64 23.68 -10.41
N ILE A 104 -24.46 23.66 -10.99
CA ILE A 104 -24.04 22.68 -12.00
C ILE A 104 -22.84 21.92 -11.44
N PRO A 105 -22.89 20.59 -11.30
CA PRO A 105 -21.78 19.85 -10.74
C PRO A 105 -20.46 20.15 -11.45
N ILE A 106 -19.38 20.31 -10.67
CA ILE A 106 -18.06 20.64 -11.17
C ILE A 106 -17.35 19.37 -11.61
N LEU A 107 -16.84 19.32 -12.84
CA LEU A 107 -15.99 18.22 -13.30
C LEU A 107 -14.58 18.40 -12.71
N VAL A 108 -14.08 17.42 -11.97
CA VAL A 108 -12.74 17.48 -11.39
C VAL A 108 -11.80 16.61 -12.21
N ASP A 109 -10.68 17.18 -12.61
CA ASP A 109 -9.66 16.49 -13.40
C ASP A 109 -8.27 16.56 -12.76
N ALA A 110 -7.38 15.64 -13.17
CA ALA A 110 -6.00 15.62 -12.77
C ALA A 110 -5.12 14.84 -13.78
N ASP A 111 -3.81 15.11 -13.79
CA ASP A 111 -2.83 14.28 -14.47
C ASP A 111 -2.39 13.14 -13.57
N ILE A 112 -2.92 11.94 -13.77
CA ILE A 112 -2.53 10.74 -13.04
C ILE A 112 -1.95 9.73 -14.01
N GLU A 113 -0.66 9.86 -14.32
CA GLU A 113 0.05 8.99 -15.27
C GLU A 113 0.66 7.75 -14.61
N HIS A 114 0.98 7.79 -13.30
CA HIS A 114 1.65 6.71 -12.59
C HIS A 114 1.14 6.51 -11.16
N GLY A 115 -0.18 6.42 -11.06
CA GLY A 115 -0.91 6.18 -9.82
C GLY A 115 -1.35 7.45 -9.10
N LEU A 116 -2.39 7.33 -8.28
CA LEU A 116 -2.95 8.46 -7.52
C LEU A 116 -1.90 9.13 -6.61
N TYR A 117 -0.89 8.39 -6.14
CA TYR A 117 0.26 8.89 -5.36
C TYR A 117 0.92 10.12 -6.02
N GLN A 118 0.84 10.25 -7.33
CA GLN A 118 1.37 11.42 -8.05
C GLN A 118 0.76 12.74 -7.58
N ARG A 119 -0.48 12.73 -7.14
CA ARG A 119 -1.26 13.90 -6.72
C ARG A 119 -1.62 13.87 -5.23
N PHE A 120 -1.84 12.68 -4.68
CA PHE A 120 -2.25 12.42 -3.30
C PHE A 120 -1.33 11.36 -2.68
N PRO A 121 -0.55 11.68 -1.64
CA PRO A 121 0.38 10.74 -1.01
C PRO A 121 -0.28 9.47 -0.45
N GLU A 122 -1.59 9.51 -0.22
CA GLU A 122 -2.37 8.38 0.26
C GLU A 122 -2.67 7.34 -0.82
N GLY A 123 -2.55 7.68 -2.11
CA GLY A 123 -2.84 6.79 -3.23
C GLY A 123 -1.76 5.75 -3.51
N THR A 124 -2.10 4.77 -4.35
CA THR A 124 -1.17 3.75 -4.84
C THR A 124 -0.19 4.36 -5.84
N GLU A 125 1.09 4.05 -5.68
CA GLU A 125 2.15 4.41 -6.62
C GLU A 125 2.29 3.34 -7.71
N LEU A 126 2.33 3.75 -8.98
CA LEU A 126 2.48 2.85 -10.14
C LEU A 126 3.78 3.13 -10.91
N PRO A 127 4.30 2.14 -11.67
CA PRO A 127 5.36 2.37 -12.65
C PRO A 127 4.91 3.33 -13.77
N PRO A 128 5.82 4.08 -14.41
CA PRO A 128 5.51 4.91 -15.58
C PRO A 128 5.09 4.05 -16.78
N PHE A 129 4.45 4.65 -17.79
CA PHE A 129 3.91 3.91 -18.93
C PHE A 129 4.94 3.10 -19.70
N MET A 130 6.18 3.60 -19.88
CA MET A 130 7.23 2.84 -20.53
C MET A 130 7.64 1.60 -19.72
N ALA A 131 7.60 1.67 -18.39
CA ALA A 131 7.81 0.51 -17.53
C ALA A 131 6.65 -0.50 -17.64
N LEU A 132 5.41 -0.02 -17.67
CA LEU A 132 4.25 -0.88 -17.91
C LEU A 132 4.35 -1.60 -19.26
N ALA A 133 4.75 -0.90 -20.31
CA ALA A 133 4.99 -1.48 -21.63
C ALA A 133 6.13 -2.51 -21.63
N ALA A 134 7.17 -2.31 -20.82
CA ALA A 134 8.28 -3.26 -20.68
C ALA A 134 7.84 -4.61 -20.09
N THR A 135 6.69 -4.67 -19.42
CA THR A 135 6.08 -5.94 -18.93
C THR A 135 5.60 -6.84 -20.07
N GLY A 136 5.29 -6.26 -21.23
CA GLY A 136 4.68 -6.94 -22.38
C GLY A 136 3.24 -7.45 -22.12
N ASP A 137 2.56 -6.95 -21.08
CA ASP A 137 1.31 -7.50 -20.54
C ASP A 137 0.19 -6.45 -20.55
N PRO A 138 -0.72 -6.48 -21.56
CA PRO A 138 -1.83 -5.51 -21.63
C PRO A 138 -2.80 -5.59 -20.45
N ASP A 139 -2.93 -6.77 -19.80
CA ASP A 139 -3.84 -6.93 -18.67
C ASP A 139 -3.31 -6.18 -17.43
N LEU A 140 -2.01 -6.12 -17.26
CA LEU A 140 -1.41 -5.27 -16.21
C LEU A 140 -1.63 -3.77 -16.50
N ILE A 141 -1.64 -3.38 -17.77
CA ILE A 141 -1.91 -1.99 -18.16
C ILE A 141 -3.38 -1.63 -17.93
N TYR A 142 -4.30 -2.55 -18.26
CA TYR A 142 -5.71 -2.41 -17.88
C TYR A 142 -5.87 -2.29 -16.35
N ALA A 143 -5.21 -3.17 -15.59
CA ALA A 143 -5.24 -3.12 -14.13
C ALA A 143 -4.68 -1.80 -13.57
N ALA A 144 -3.67 -1.20 -14.21
CA ALA A 144 -3.16 0.12 -13.82
C ALA A 144 -4.25 1.20 -14.00
N GLY A 145 -4.96 1.21 -15.12
CA GLY A 145 -6.11 2.09 -15.35
C GLY A 145 -7.23 1.88 -14.32
N LYS A 146 -7.57 0.62 -14.02
CA LYS A 146 -8.54 0.27 -12.97
C LYS A 146 -8.15 0.85 -11.60
N ILE A 147 -6.90 0.67 -11.17
CA ILE A 147 -6.40 1.18 -9.88
C ILE A 147 -6.58 2.71 -9.83
N VAL A 148 -6.12 3.41 -10.88
CA VAL A 148 -6.23 4.86 -10.97
C VAL A 148 -7.68 5.32 -10.93
N ALA A 149 -8.58 4.65 -11.65
CA ALA A 149 -10.00 4.99 -11.66
C ALA A 149 -10.65 4.78 -10.29
N THR A 150 -10.42 3.62 -9.67
CA THR A 150 -11.03 3.28 -8.39
C THR A 150 -10.60 4.25 -7.30
N GLU A 151 -9.29 4.50 -7.17
CA GLU A 151 -8.77 5.44 -6.16
C GLU A 151 -9.12 6.89 -6.52
N GLY A 152 -8.97 7.31 -7.78
CA GLY A 152 -9.26 8.67 -8.22
C GLY A 152 -10.73 9.04 -8.06
N ARG A 153 -11.65 8.15 -8.44
CA ARG A 153 -13.09 8.36 -8.23
C ARG A 153 -13.45 8.49 -6.76
N SER A 154 -12.80 7.71 -5.90
CA SER A 154 -13.06 7.77 -4.47
C SER A 154 -12.63 9.08 -3.80
N VAL A 155 -11.73 9.84 -4.43
CA VAL A 155 -11.29 11.17 -3.96
C VAL A 155 -11.88 12.33 -4.79
N GLY A 156 -12.87 12.04 -5.62
CA GLY A 156 -13.62 13.06 -6.37
C GLY A 156 -13.02 13.47 -7.71
N ILE A 157 -12.06 12.74 -8.25
CA ILE A 157 -11.53 12.96 -9.60
C ILE A 157 -12.38 12.20 -10.61
N HIS A 158 -12.85 12.92 -11.62
CA HIS A 158 -13.80 12.43 -12.61
C HIS A 158 -13.16 12.16 -13.96
N LEU A 159 -12.19 12.99 -14.37
CA LEU A 159 -11.49 12.94 -15.64
C LEU A 159 -9.98 12.84 -15.39
N ASN A 160 -9.35 11.85 -16.00
CA ASN A 160 -7.89 11.72 -15.96
C ASN A 160 -7.28 12.21 -17.28
N PHE A 161 -6.33 13.14 -17.20
CA PHE A 161 -5.51 13.53 -18.35
C PHE A 161 -4.41 12.49 -18.62
N ALA A 162 -4.86 11.28 -18.93
CA ALA A 162 -4.05 10.12 -19.32
C ALA A 162 -4.93 9.11 -20.10
N PRO A 163 -4.31 8.26 -20.92
CA PRO A 163 -2.88 7.99 -21.08
C PRO A 163 -2.15 8.93 -22.06
N VAL A 164 -0.81 8.94 -21.94
CA VAL A 164 0.08 9.48 -22.96
C VAL A 164 0.22 8.45 -24.08
N VAL A 165 -0.33 8.76 -25.25
CA VAL A 165 -0.30 7.90 -26.46
C VAL A 165 0.69 8.41 -27.52
N ASP A 166 1.55 9.37 -27.17
CA ASP A 166 2.67 9.80 -28.00
C ASP A 166 3.61 8.62 -28.28
N VAL A 167 4.12 8.52 -29.50
CA VAL A 167 5.10 7.51 -29.90
C VAL A 167 6.52 8.04 -29.68
N ASN A 168 7.26 7.48 -28.70
CA ASN A 168 8.59 7.97 -28.34
C ASN A 168 9.67 7.45 -29.30
N ASN A 169 9.67 7.93 -30.52
CA ASN A 169 10.60 7.55 -31.59
C ASN A 169 11.88 8.42 -31.63
N ASN A 170 11.97 9.47 -30.80
CA ASN A 170 13.17 10.30 -30.65
C ASN A 170 13.82 10.10 -29.26
N PRO A 171 15.00 9.45 -29.18
CA PRO A 171 15.73 9.27 -27.92
C PRO A 171 16.09 10.58 -27.18
N ARG A 172 16.14 11.71 -27.91
CA ARG A 172 16.45 13.03 -27.34
C ARG A 172 15.24 13.80 -26.85
N ASN A 173 14.04 13.24 -26.96
CA ASN A 173 12.81 13.90 -26.49
C ASN A 173 12.88 14.22 -24.99
N PRO A 174 12.81 15.51 -24.59
CA PRO A 174 13.05 15.92 -23.20
C PRO A 174 11.85 15.73 -22.28
N ILE A 175 10.63 15.58 -22.81
CA ILE A 175 9.39 15.65 -22.01
C ILE A 175 8.52 14.38 -22.10
N ILE A 176 8.54 13.65 -23.17
CA ILE A 176 7.77 12.40 -23.32
C ILE A 176 8.55 11.22 -22.75
N ASN A 177 9.60 10.75 -23.38
CA ASN A 177 10.49 9.70 -22.86
C ASN A 177 9.72 8.57 -22.16
N ILE A 178 9.97 8.32 -20.86
CA ILE A 178 9.32 7.25 -20.07
C ILE A 178 7.82 7.45 -19.83
N ARG A 179 7.24 8.58 -20.18
CA ARG A 179 5.79 8.84 -20.14
C ARG A 179 5.04 8.14 -21.27
N SER A 180 5.69 7.81 -22.38
CA SER A 180 5.12 7.01 -23.49
C SER A 180 5.17 5.52 -23.21
N PHE A 181 4.33 4.73 -23.89
CA PHE A 181 4.42 3.26 -23.90
C PHE A 181 5.56 2.73 -24.79
N GLY A 182 6.25 3.55 -25.56
CA GLY A 182 7.40 3.15 -26.40
C GLY A 182 7.45 3.78 -27.77
N GLU A 183 8.27 3.18 -28.66
CA GLU A 183 8.53 3.71 -30.01
C GLU A 183 7.64 3.11 -31.11
N ASP A 184 6.87 2.08 -30.80
CA ASP A 184 6.06 1.36 -31.77
C ASP A 184 4.61 1.83 -31.73
N PRO A 185 4.07 2.45 -32.81
CA PRO A 185 2.72 2.98 -32.83
C PRO A 185 1.62 1.91 -32.63
N ASP A 186 1.87 0.65 -33.01
CA ASP A 186 0.91 -0.45 -32.79
C ASP A 186 0.88 -0.87 -31.32
N GLN A 187 2.03 -1.01 -30.67
CA GLN A 187 2.09 -1.30 -29.25
C GLN A 187 1.54 -0.15 -28.41
N VAL A 188 1.87 1.09 -28.73
CA VAL A 188 1.30 2.28 -28.07
C VAL A 188 -0.21 2.29 -28.19
N SER A 189 -0.76 1.91 -29.36
CA SER A 189 -2.20 1.80 -29.60
C SER A 189 -2.85 0.73 -28.72
N ILE A 190 -2.26 -0.47 -28.64
CA ILE A 190 -2.76 -1.59 -27.83
C ILE A 190 -2.76 -1.23 -26.34
N TYR A 191 -1.66 -0.68 -25.86
CA TYR A 191 -1.48 -0.34 -24.44
C TYR A 191 -2.32 0.88 -24.04
N GLY A 192 -2.38 1.91 -24.90
CA GLY A 192 -3.26 3.06 -24.71
C GLY A 192 -4.73 2.64 -24.60
N LYS A 193 -5.20 1.76 -25.50
CA LYS A 193 -6.54 1.18 -25.44
C LYS A 193 -6.79 0.42 -24.13
N ALA A 194 -5.84 -0.41 -23.67
CA ALA A 194 -5.98 -1.18 -22.44
C ALA A 194 -6.13 -0.26 -21.23
N TYR A 195 -5.31 0.80 -21.16
CA TYR A 195 -5.37 1.77 -20.06
C TYR A 195 -6.67 2.59 -20.08
N ILE A 196 -7.11 3.09 -21.27
CA ILE A 196 -8.38 3.81 -21.46
C ILE A 196 -9.54 2.96 -20.96
N ARG A 197 -9.61 1.68 -21.37
CA ARG A 197 -10.64 0.76 -20.89
C ARG A 197 -10.56 0.57 -19.37
N GLY A 198 -9.36 0.41 -18.81
CA GLY A 198 -9.16 0.30 -17.36
C GLY A 198 -9.75 1.49 -16.62
N LEU A 199 -9.63 2.72 -17.14
CA LEU A 199 -10.25 3.92 -16.59
C LEU A 199 -11.76 3.91 -16.76
N GLN A 200 -12.25 3.75 -17.99
CA GLN A 200 -13.66 3.96 -18.35
C GLN A 200 -14.57 2.86 -17.80
N ASP A 201 -14.13 1.59 -17.81
CA ASP A 201 -14.88 0.46 -17.23
C ASP A 201 -15.07 0.62 -15.69
N HIS A 202 -14.27 1.50 -15.04
CA HIS A 202 -14.36 1.78 -13.62
C HIS A 202 -14.83 3.23 -13.32
N GLY A 203 -15.57 3.83 -14.27
CA GLY A 203 -16.30 5.09 -14.06
C GLY A 203 -15.47 6.37 -14.09
N MET A 204 -14.22 6.33 -14.58
CA MET A 204 -13.37 7.52 -14.76
C MET A 204 -13.23 7.83 -16.24
N LEU A 205 -13.43 9.09 -16.61
CA LEU A 205 -13.24 9.57 -17.97
C LEU A 205 -11.75 9.59 -18.33
N ALA A 206 -11.42 9.24 -19.57
CA ALA A 206 -10.04 9.12 -20.07
C ALA A 206 -9.73 10.18 -21.12
N THR A 207 -8.45 10.61 -21.17
CA THR A 207 -7.95 11.58 -22.16
C THR A 207 -6.73 11.04 -22.89
N ALA A 208 -6.79 10.87 -24.20
CA ALA A 208 -5.61 10.58 -25.01
C ALA A 208 -4.80 11.87 -25.28
N LYS A 209 -3.50 11.86 -25.02
CA LYS A 209 -2.63 13.05 -25.16
C LYS A 209 -1.24 12.68 -25.72
N HIS A 210 -0.56 13.59 -26.40
CA HIS A 210 -0.83 15.01 -26.72
C HIS A 210 -0.99 15.15 -28.25
N PHE A 211 -2.22 15.30 -28.71
CA PHE A 211 -2.52 15.35 -30.16
C PHE A 211 -1.85 16.59 -30.81
N PRO A 212 -1.29 16.49 -32.04
CA PRO A 212 -1.26 15.36 -32.96
C PRO A 212 -0.12 14.35 -32.73
N GLY A 213 0.67 14.48 -31.66
CA GLY A 213 1.79 13.63 -31.27
C GLY A 213 3.01 14.47 -30.88
N HIS A 214 3.54 14.26 -29.68
CA HIS A 214 4.68 15.02 -29.12
C HIS A 214 5.96 14.17 -29.03
N GLY A 215 5.92 12.91 -29.54
CA GLY A 215 7.00 11.95 -29.28
C GLY A 215 8.30 12.20 -30.02
N ASP A 216 8.27 12.89 -31.20
CA ASP A 216 9.45 13.17 -32.02
C ASP A 216 10.05 14.58 -31.83
N THR A 217 9.55 15.35 -30.86
CA THR A 217 10.05 16.71 -30.65
C THR A 217 11.36 16.71 -29.85
N GLU A 218 12.22 17.71 -30.10
CA GLU A 218 13.49 17.93 -29.37
C GLU A 218 13.42 19.11 -28.38
N LYS A 219 12.25 19.75 -28.28
CA LYS A 219 11.99 20.88 -27.35
C LYS A 219 10.81 20.55 -26.45
N ASP A 220 10.83 21.13 -25.28
CA ASP A 220 9.74 21.06 -24.30
C ASP A 220 8.72 22.16 -24.59
N SER A 221 7.47 21.78 -24.85
CA SER A 221 6.37 22.73 -25.10
C SER A 221 6.01 23.61 -23.90
N HIS A 222 6.45 23.23 -22.69
CA HIS A 222 6.33 24.10 -21.51
C HIS A 222 7.18 25.37 -21.61
N SER A 223 8.28 25.33 -22.35
CA SER A 223 9.22 26.45 -22.46
C SER A 223 9.21 27.13 -23.81
N SER A 224 8.84 26.44 -24.88
CA SER A 224 8.88 26.99 -26.27
C SER A 224 8.00 26.16 -27.21
N LEU A 225 7.65 26.73 -28.37
CA LEU A 225 6.92 25.99 -29.40
C LEU A 225 7.77 24.83 -29.93
N ALA A 226 7.32 23.60 -29.71
CA ALA A 226 7.97 22.38 -30.14
C ALA A 226 7.54 22.01 -31.57
N GLN A 227 8.47 21.48 -32.37
CA GLN A 227 8.25 21.10 -33.76
C GLN A 227 8.23 19.60 -33.96
N ILE A 228 7.30 19.10 -34.76
CA ILE A 228 7.26 17.71 -35.23
C ILE A 228 7.91 17.70 -36.62
N PRO A 229 9.14 17.19 -36.79
CA PRO A 229 9.82 17.17 -38.08
C PRO A 229 9.36 15.94 -38.88
N SER A 230 8.16 15.97 -39.46
CA SER A 230 7.56 14.80 -40.11
C SER A 230 6.83 15.15 -41.38
N ASP A 231 7.05 14.35 -42.45
CA ASP A 231 6.21 14.36 -43.62
C ASP A 231 4.80 13.78 -43.31
N ALA A 232 3.89 14.01 -44.25
CA ALA A 232 2.47 13.60 -44.09
C ALA A 232 2.33 12.09 -43.88
N LEU A 233 3.05 11.26 -44.60
CA LEU A 233 2.93 9.78 -44.50
C LEU A 233 3.35 9.30 -43.13
N ARG A 234 4.47 9.78 -42.67
CA ARG A 234 5.01 9.45 -41.35
C ARG A 234 4.05 9.91 -40.24
N LEU A 235 3.56 11.13 -40.29
CA LEU A 235 2.64 11.69 -39.33
C LEU A 235 1.38 10.80 -39.14
N TRP A 236 0.80 10.36 -40.25
CA TRP A 236 -0.39 9.49 -40.21
C TRP A 236 -0.09 8.06 -39.75
N THR A 237 1.07 7.51 -40.09
CA THR A 237 1.42 6.12 -39.79
C THR A 237 2.06 5.93 -38.43
N ILE A 238 2.59 6.98 -37.81
CA ILE A 238 3.26 6.93 -36.51
C ILE A 238 2.52 7.78 -35.48
N GLU A 239 2.54 9.10 -35.59
CA GLU A 239 2.09 10.02 -34.54
C GLU A 239 0.57 9.97 -34.34
N ILE A 240 -0.21 10.03 -35.43
CA ILE A 240 -1.69 10.06 -35.41
C ILE A 240 -2.31 8.68 -35.16
N LYS A 241 -1.62 7.61 -35.53
CA LYS A 241 -2.14 6.23 -35.46
C LYS A 241 -2.66 5.84 -34.07
N PRO A 242 -1.96 6.09 -32.94
CA PRO A 242 -2.49 5.77 -31.61
C PRO A 242 -3.75 6.56 -31.24
N PHE A 243 -3.85 7.83 -31.66
CA PHE A 243 -5.06 8.63 -31.46
C PHE A 243 -6.24 8.08 -32.24
N THR A 244 -6.03 7.68 -33.49
CA THR A 244 -7.06 7.01 -34.30
C THR A 244 -7.61 5.77 -33.58
N ASN A 245 -6.73 4.96 -32.99
CA ASN A 245 -7.14 3.77 -32.25
C ASN A 245 -7.82 4.11 -30.91
N ALA A 246 -7.39 5.16 -30.20
CA ALA A 246 -8.03 5.63 -29.00
C ALA A 246 -9.47 6.13 -29.30
N ILE A 247 -9.64 6.90 -30.36
CA ILE A 247 -10.95 7.41 -30.84
C ILE A 247 -11.89 6.24 -31.18
N ARG A 248 -11.41 5.25 -31.95
CA ARG A 248 -12.18 4.05 -32.29
C ARG A 248 -12.53 3.20 -31.07
N SER A 249 -11.76 3.32 -30.00
CA SER A 249 -12.02 2.63 -28.72
C SER A 249 -12.96 3.40 -27.80
N GLY A 250 -13.45 4.59 -28.23
CA GLY A 250 -14.42 5.40 -27.49
C GLY A 250 -13.81 6.23 -26.35
N VAL A 251 -12.59 6.76 -26.52
CA VAL A 251 -12.00 7.69 -25.54
C VAL A 251 -12.87 8.94 -25.36
N ASP A 252 -13.02 9.42 -24.13
CA ASP A 252 -13.92 10.52 -23.78
C ASP A 252 -13.39 11.88 -24.23
N ALA A 253 -12.08 12.08 -24.09
CA ALA A 253 -11.42 13.33 -24.40
C ALA A 253 -10.11 13.11 -25.18
N VAL A 254 -9.73 14.11 -25.95
CA VAL A 254 -8.40 14.21 -26.59
C VAL A 254 -7.81 15.55 -26.22
N MET A 255 -6.58 15.55 -25.67
CA MET A 255 -5.86 16.78 -25.34
C MET A 255 -4.96 17.19 -26.52
N VAL A 256 -5.13 18.41 -26.98
CA VAL A 256 -4.34 19.02 -28.07
C VAL A 256 -3.18 19.79 -27.46
N SER A 257 -1.98 19.54 -27.98
CA SER A 257 -0.74 20.13 -27.49
C SER A 257 -0.28 21.38 -28.23
N HIS A 258 0.66 22.12 -27.61
CA HIS A 258 1.30 23.29 -28.19
C HIS A 258 2.51 22.90 -29.04
N VAL A 259 2.26 22.08 -30.05
CA VAL A 259 3.26 21.67 -31.06
C VAL A 259 2.81 22.12 -32.45
N HIS A 260 3.74 22.25 -33.37
CA HIS A 260 3.40 22.47 -34.77
C HIS A 260 4.15 21.48 -35.68
N ALA A 261 3.57 21.21 -36.87
CA ALA A 261 4.15 20.37 -37.90
C ALA A 261 4.34 21.22 -39.17
N PRO A 262 5.46 21.92 -39.34
CA PRO A 262 5.67 22.91 -40.40
C PRO A 262 5.59 22.32 -41.83
N ASP A 263 5.98 21.07 -41.98
CA ASP A 263 5.95 20.40 -43.29
C ASP A 263 4.55 19.95 -43.75
N TYR A 264 3.56 20.03 -42.84
CA TYR A 264 2.18 19.55 -43.09
C TYR A 264 1.13 20.66 -42.99
N GLN A 265 1.43 21.73 -42.32
CA GLN A 265 0.48 22.84 -42.05
C GLN A 265 0.86 24.08 -42.86
N PHE A 266 -0.07 24.60 -43.64
CA PHE A 266 0.16 25.77 -44.50
C PHE A 266 0.43 27.09 -43.75
N ASN A 267 -0.05 27.21 -42.48
CA ASN A 267 0.29 28.31 -41.59
C ASN A 267 1.36 27.86 -40.60
N ALA A 268 2.58 27.99 -40.93
CA ALA A 268 3.74 27.36 -40.34
C ALA A 268 3.98 27.65 -38.84
N ASP A 269 3.37 28.70 -38.27
CA ASP A 269 3.72 29.16 -36.91
C ASP A 269 2.61 28.99 -35.86
N LEU A 270 1.44 28.43 -36.23
CA LEU A 270 0.36 28.17 -35.24
C LEU A 270 0.54 26.83 -34.57
N PRO A 271 0.55 26.80 -33.23
CA PRO A 271 0.49 25.54 -32.51
C PRO A 271 -0.85 24.80 -32.76
N ALA A 272 -0.83 23.47 -32.69
CA ALA A 272 -2.00 22.65 -33.00
C ALA A 272 -3.24 23.06 -32.19
N THR A 273 -3.08 23.46 -30.94
CA THR A 273 -4.16 23.98 -30.07
C THR A 273 -4.88 25.20 -30.66
N LEU A 274 -4.18 26.05 -31.42
CA LEU A 274 -4.73 27.25 -32.04
C LEU A 274 -5.13 27.03 -33.50
N SER A 275 -4.98 25.85 -34.05
CA SER A 275 -5.14 25.53 -35.45
C SER A 275 -6.46 24.82 -35.72
N LYS A 276 -7.39 25.49 -36.42
CA LYS A 276 -8.64 24.86 -36.93
C LYS A 276 -8.35 23.62 -37.74
N PHE A 277 -7.29 23.64 -38.56
CA PHE A 277 -6.84 22.49 -39.33
C PHE A 277 -6.64 21.24 -38.45
N TRP A 278 -5.91 21.35 -37.34
CA TRP A 278 -5.64 20.23 -36.47
C TRP A 278 -6.85 19.81 -35.65
N VAL A 279 -7.54 20.78 -35.05
CA VAL A 279 -8.63 20.51 -34.09
C VAL A 279 -9.93 20.14 -34.82
N THR A 280 -10.31 20.88 -35.84
CA THR A 280 -11.56 20.64 -36.55
C THR A 280 -11.36 19.70 -37.73
N ASP A 281 -10.54 20.10 -38.72
CA ASP A 281 -10.51 19.40 -40.01
C ASP A 281 -9.88 17.98 -39.87
N ILE A 282 -8.84 17.82 -39.05
CA ILE A 282 -8.22 16.52 -38.82
C ILE A 282 -8.91 15.76 -37.67
N LEU A 283 -8.90 16.28 -36.42
CA LEU A 283 -9.37 15.51 -35.26
C LEU A 283 -10.87 15.26 -35.29
N LYS A 284 -11.68 16.31 -35.49
CA LYS A 284 -13.14 16.15 -35.44
C LYS A 284 -13.70 15.54 -36.73
N ASP A 285 -13.26 16.04 -37.91
CA ASP A 285 -13.87 15.63 -39.17
C ASP A 285 -13.21 14.41 -39.79
N SER A 286 -11.89 14.41 -40.01
CA SER A 286 -11.19 13.28 -40.66
C SER A 286 -11.09 12.04 -39.81
N LEU A 287 -10.77 12.18 -38.49
CA LEU A 287 -10.71 11.08 -37.55
C LEU A 287 -12.08 10.76 -36.90
N GLY A 288 -13.08 11.63 -37.11
CA GLY A 288 -14.45 11.44 -36.63
C GLY A 288 -14.61 11.54 -35.12
N PHE A 289 -13.76 12.28 -34.42
CA PHE A 289 -13.83 12.42 -32.97
C PHE A 289 -15.06 13.26 -32.57
N LYS A 290 -15.91 12.70 -31.73
CA LYS A 290 -17.15 13.33 -31.21
C LYS A 290 -17.11 13.66 -29.72
N GLY A 291 -16.02 13.29 -29.01
CA GLY A 291 -15.83 13.59 -27.61
C GLY A 291 -15.40 15.04 -27.36
N VAL A 292 -14.87 15.29 -26.16
CA VAL A 292 -14.43 16.63 -25.72
C VAL A 292 -12.95 16.86 -26.11
N VAL A 293 -12.73 17.97 -26.83
CA VAL A 293 -11.34 18.41 -27.13
C VAL A 293 -10.86 19.32 -26.02
N VAL A 294 -9.80 18.88 -25.32
CA VAL A 294 -9.19 19.62 -24.21
C VAL A 294 -7.91 20.29 -24.68
N THR A 295 -7.62 21.51 -24.27
CA THR A 295 -6.31 22.12 -24.51
C THR A 295 -5.28 21.57 -23.51
N ASP A 296 -3.99 21.58 -23.87
CA ASP A 296 -2.93 21.64 -22.86
C ASP A 296 -2.99 23.00 -22.14
N ALA A 297 -2.22 23.19 -21.07
CA ALA A 297 -2.32 24.39 -20.25
C ALA A 297 -1.95 25.65 -21.04
N MET A 298 -2.88 26.60 -21.22
CA MET A 298 -2.69 27.82 -22.01
C MET A 298 -1.61 28.74 -21.45
N SER A 299 -1.15 28.52 -20.20
CA SER A 299 -0.04 29.25 -19.59
C SER A 299 1.36 28.78 -20.04
N MET A 300 1.46 27.74 -20.86
CA MET A 300 2.74 27.19 -21.31
C MET A 300 3.43 28.10 -22.33
N GLY A 301 4.77 28.12 -22.29
CA GLY A 301 5.60 28.95 -23.17
C GLY A 301 5.40 28.69 -24.68
N GLY A 302 4.89 27.52 -25.06
CA GLY A 302 4.47 27.23 -26.43
C GLY A 302 3.37 28.15 -26.96
N ILE A 303 2.58 28.77 -26.07
CA ILE A 303 1.57 29.79 -26.38
C ILE A 303 2.04 31.18 -25.96
N THR A 304 2.36 31.37 -24.68
CA THR A 304 2.55 32.69 -24.05
C THR A 304 3.78 33.44 -24.56
N ASN A 305 4.75 32.77 -25.16
CA ASN A 305 5.91 33.41 -25.78
C ASN A 305 5.58 34.17 -27.10
N SER A 306 4.45 33.81 -27.74
CA SER A 306 4.10 34.34 -29.07
C SER A 306 2.74 34.99 -29.15
N TYR A 307 1.83 34.66 -28.22
CA TYR A 307 0.44 35.09 -28.25
C TYR A 307 0.02 35.62 -26.87
N SER A 308 -0.84 36.68 -26.87
CA SER A 308 -1.49 37.14 -25.64
C SER A 308 -2.53 36.11 -25.17
N ASP A 309 -2.79 36.08 -23.87
CA ASP A 309 -3.77 35.18 -23.26
C ASP A 309 -5.14 35.32 -23.92
N SER A 310 -5.65 36.56 -24.12
CA SER A 310 -6.92 36.82 -24.77
C SER A 310 -6.97 36.30 -26.21
N TYR A 311 -5.93 36.55 -27.01
CA TYR A 311 -5.86 36.07 -28.37
C TYR A 311 -5.82 34.52 -28.42
N GLY A 312 -4.98 33.91 -27.57
CA GLY A 312 -4.88 32.45 -27.47
C GLY A 312 -6.22 31.78 -27.15
N LEU A 313 -6.99 32.36 -26.21
CA LEU A 313 -8.31 31.88 -25.82
C LEU A 313 -9.31 31.91 -26.98
N ILE A 314 -9.45 33.08 -27.61
CA ILE A 314 -10.40 33.29 -28.72
C ILE A 314 -10.07 32.32 -29.87
N VAL A 315 -8.79 32.19 -30.24
CA VAL A 315 -8.37 31.35 -31.35
C VAL A 315 -8.52 29.85 -31.01
N ALA A 316 -8.26 29.43 -29.78
CA ALA A 316 -8.45 28.04 -29.37
C ALA A 316 -9.95 27.62 -29.43
N VAL A 317 -10.86 28.50 -28.97
CA VAL A 317 -12.30 28.26 -29.08
C VAL A 317 -12.74 28.16 -30.55
N ASN A 318 -12.28 29.06 -31.39
CA ASN A 318 -12.59 29.06 -32.84
C ASN A 318 -11.95 27.89 -33.58
N ALA A 319 -10.79 27.43 -33.12
CA ALA A 319 -10.15 26.23 -33.67
C ALA A 319 -10.96 24.96 -33.38
N GLY A 320 -11.82 24.99 -32.37
CA GLY A 320 -12.73 23.89 -32.01
C GLY A 320 -12.43 23.23 -30.66
N CYS A 321 -11.60 23.82 -29.79
CA CYS A 321 -11.38 23.31 -28.44
C CYS A 321 -12.64 23.50 -27.59
N ASP A 322 -13.00 22.48 -26.85
CA ASP A 322 -14.25 22.42 -26.10
C ASP A 322 -14.02 22.70 -24.58
N PHE A 323 -12.88 22.31 -24.03
CA PHE A 323 -12.57 22.44 -22.60
C PHE A 323 -11.15 22.97 -22.42
N ILE A 324 -10.99 24.11 -21.78
CA ILE A 324 -9.76 24.90 -21.80
C ILE A 324 -9.12 24.94 -20.43
N ILE A 325 -7.88 24.42 -20.30
CA ILE A 325 -7.07 24.57 -19.09
C ILE A 325 -6.51 25.99 -19.06
N GLN A 326 -7.14 26.80 -18.24
CA GLN A 326 -7.06 28.22 -18.16
C GLN A 326 -5.84 28.70 -17.34
N ASN A 327 -5.50 29.98 -17.50
CA ASN A 327 -4.55 30.71 -16.66
C ASN A 327 -5.17 31.12 -15.31
N ASP A 328 -4.46 31.90 -14.52
CA ASP A 328 -4.91 32.27 -13.15
C ASP A 328 -6.12 33.24 -13.12
N ASP A 329 -6.43 33.95 -14.22
CA ASP A 329 -7.58 34.87 -14.33
C ASP A 329 -8.79 34.18 -14.99
N PHE A 330 -9.56 33.46 -14.21
CA PHE A 330 -10.75 32.74 -14.68
C PHE A 330 -11.86 33.67 -15.12
N LYS A 331 -12.12 34.74 -14.34
CA LYS A 331 -13.18 35.73 -14.62
C LYS A 331 -12.86 36.52 -15.89
N GLY A 332 -11.64 37.05 -16.01
CA GLY A 332 -11.21 37.74 -17.20
C GLY A 332 -11.28 36.89 -18.46
N SER A 333 -11.10 35.59 -18.34
CA SER A 333 -11.24 34.64 -19.47
C SER A 333 -12.69 34.50 -19.92
N ILE A 334 -13.64 34.49 -19.01
CA ILE A 334 -15.07 34.53 -19.34
C ILE A 334 -15.38 35.82 -20.06
N ASP A 335 -14.94 36.98 -19.51
CA ASP A 335 -15.19 38.30 -20.06
C ASP A 335 -14.63 38.42 -21.51
N VAL A 336 -13.45 37.91 -21.77
CA VAL A 336 -12.81 37.91 -23.11
C VAL A 336 -13.60 37.06 -24.11
N ILE A 337 -14.03 35.88 -23.75
CA ILE A 337 -14.79 35.00 -24.66
C ILE A 337 -16.20 35.56 -24.89
N GLU A 338 -16.86 36.06 -23.84
CA GLU A 338 -18.18 36.66 -23.93
C GLU A 338 -18.16 37.88 -24.86
N GLN A 339 -17.17 38.76 -24.71
CA GLN A 339 -17.01 39.91 -25.60
C GLN A 339 -16.76 39.49 -27.04
N ALA A 340 -15.94 38.45 -27.26
CA ALA A 340 -15.68 37.93 -28.60
C ALA A 340 -16.93 37.30 -29.25
N VAL A 341 -17.86 36.77 -28.51
CA VAL A 341 -19.16 36.31 -29.00
C VAL A 341 -20.05 37.53 -29.37
N ILE A 342 -20.12 38.54 -28.50
CA ILE A 342 -20.87 39.79 -28.73
C ILE A 342 -20.35 40.48 -29.99
N ASP A 343 -19.07 40.52 -30.22
CA ASP A 343 -18.42 41.12 -31.39
C ASP A 343 -18.54 40.25 -32.67
N GLY A 344 -19.15 39.06 -32.57
CA GLY A 344 -19.32 38.12 -33.67
C GLY A 344 -18.02 37.46 -34.16
N ILE A 345 -16.97 37.50 -33.35
CA ILE A 345 -15.67 36.81 -33.60
C ILE A 345 -15.80 35.32 -33.35
N ILE A 346 -16.54 34.93 -32.28
CA ILE A 346 -16.91 33.56 -31.97
C ILE A 346 -18.40 33.39 -32.22
N PRO A 347 -18.85 32.44 -33.07
CA PRO A 347 -20.26 32.09 -33.22
C PRO A 347 -20.83 31.56 -31.90
N GLU A 348 -22.04 31.99 -31.48
CA GLU A 348 -22.66 31.49 -30.25
C GLU A 348 -22.88 29.97 -30.30
N GLU A 349 -23.18 29.43 -31.45
CA GLU A 349 -23.36 27.99 -31.69
C GLU A 349 -22.11 27.20 -31.35
N ARG A 350 -20.91 27.81 -31.45
CA ARG A 350 -19.64 27.18 -31.08
C ARG A 350 -19.55 27.02 -29.55
N ILE A 351 -20.02 28.00 -28.79
CA ILE A 351 -20.13 27.93 -27.33
C ILE A 351 -21.16 26.87 -26.94
N ASP A 352 -22.31 26.87 -27.58
CA ASP A 352 -23.40 25.93 -27.36
C ASP A 352 -22.98 24.48 -27.55
N GLU A 353 -22.27 24.18 -28.65
CA GLU A 353 -21.70 22.85 -28.90
C GLU A 353 -20.82 22.38 -27.77
N SER A 354 -19.89 23.21 -27.32
CA SER A 354 -18.95 22.87 -26.28
C SER A 354 -19.62 22.69 -24.91
N ALA A 355 -20.44 23.65 -24.50
CA ALA A 355 -21.15 23.57 -23.23
C ALA A 355 -22.01 22.31 -23.13
N LEU A 356 -22.73 21.98 -24.21
CA LEU A 356 -23.55 20.76 -24.24
C LEU A 356 -22.72 19.47 -24.19
N LYS A 357 -21.56 19.39 -24.86
CA LYS A 357 -20.64 18.25 -24.76
C LYS A 357 -20.15 18.04 -23.33
N ILE A 358 -19.79 19.13 -22.62
CA ILE A 358 -19.29 19.05 -21.24
C ILE A 358 -20.41 18.63 -20.28
N LEU A 359 -21.64 19.16 -20.44
CA LEU A 359 -22.78 18.72 -19.65
C LEU A 359 -23.10 17.23 -19.88
N ARG A 360 -23.05 16.75 -21.13
CA ARG A 360 -23.22 15.32 -21.45
C ARG A 360 -22.10 14.44 -20.85
N MET A 361 -20.86 14.94 -20.76
CA MET A 361 -19.77 14.26 -20.12
C MET A 361 -20.03 14.13 -18.60
N LYS A 362 -20.56 15.17 -17.95
CA LYS A 362 -20.98 15.13 -16.54
C LYS A 362 -22.13 14.13 -16.31
N GLU A 363 -23.13 14.15 -17.19
CA GLU A 363 -24.26 13.20 -17.15
C GLU A 363 -23.83 11.76 -17.36
N LYS A 364 -22.88 11.49 -18.29
CA LYS A 364 -22.36 10.16 -18.59
C LYS A 364 -21.80 9.43 -17.36
N ILE A 365 -21.23 10.16 -16.41
CA ILE A 365 -20.65 9.61 -15.16
C ILE A 365 -21.57 9.80 -13.95
N ASP A 366 -22.82 10.15 -14.20
CA ASP A 366 -23.85 10.38 -13.18
C ASP A 366 -23.46 11.45 -12.14
N LEU A 367 -22.68 12.45 -12.56
CA LEU A 367 -22.19 13.49 -11.68
C LEU A 367 -23.31 14.43 -11.19
N ASN A 368 -24.37 14.56 -11.95
CA ASN A 368 -25.58 15.31 -11.61
C ASN A 368 -26.32 14.75 -10.37
N ASN A 369 -26.20 13.45 -10.09
CA ASN A 369 -26.82 12.81 -8.93
C ASN A 369 -25.80 12.48 -7.83
N ASN A 370 -24.53 12.29 -8.18
CA ASN A 370 -23.46 11.78 -7.30
C ASN A 370 -22.24 12.71 -7.28
N SER A 371 -22.43 13.99 -6.91
CA SER A 371 -21.34 14.99 -6.89
C SER A 371 -20.56 15.05 -5.57
N VAL A 372 -21.11 14.50 -4.49
CA VAL A 372 -20.52 14.55 -3.14
C VAL A 372 -20.05 13.16 -2.73
N ILE A 373 -18.86 13.07 -2.12
CA ILE A 373 -18.23 11.82 -1.73
C ILE A 373 -18.08 11.76 -0.21
N GLU A 374 -18.49 10.66 0.39
CA GLU A 374 -18.32 10.44 1.81
C GLU A 374 -16.86 10.06 2.13
N MET A 375 -16.31 10.63 3.21
CA MET A 375 -14.93 10.37 3.62
C MET A 375 -14.65 8.87 3.89
N ALA A 376 -15.64 8.14 4.38
CA ALA A 376 -15.51 6.71 4.65
C ALA A 376 -15.31 5.88 3.37
N ASP A 377 -15.98 6.26 2.28
CA ASP A 377 -15.85 5.58 0.99
C ASP A 377 -14.48 5.82 0.38
N ALA A 378 -13.96 7.05 0.50
CA ALA A 378 -12.61 7.38 0.08
C ALA A 378 -11.54 6.56 0.82
N GLN A 379 -11.65 6.49 2.14
CA GLN A 379 -10.70 5.73 2.96
C GLN A 379 -10.76 4.23 2.69
N GLY A 380 -11.93 3.69 2.36
CA GLY A 380 -12.11 2.27 2.02
C GLY A 380 -11.48 1.85 0.69
N SER A 381 -11.36 2.79 -0.26
CA SER A 381 -10.84 2.53 -1.61
C SER A 381 -9.35 2.80 -1.77
N LEU A 382 -8.76 3.61 -0.87
CA LEU A 382 -7.36 4.01 -0.97
C LEU A 382 -6.44 2.92 -0.41
N ARG A 383 -5.35 2.68 -1.12
CA ARG A 383 -4.30 1.69 -0.75
C ARG A 383 -4.86 0.29 -0.48
N ASP A 384 -5.84 -0.13 -1.27
CA ASP A 384 -6.25 -1.53 -1.28
C ASP A 384 -4.99 -2.40 -1.46
N SER A 385 -4.83 -3.39 -0.58
CA SER A 385 -3.67 -4.28 -0.59
C SER A 385 -3.52 -5.02 -1.92
N SER A 386 -4.62 -5.38 -2.58
CA SER A 386 -4.61 -6.00 -3.91
C SER A 386 -4.02 -5.06 -4.98
N PHE A 387 -4.25 -3.74 -4.86
CA PHE A 387 -3.67 -2.72 -5.72
C PHE A 387 -2.16 -2.62 -5.51
N GLN A 388 -1.72 -2.63 -4.25
CA GLN A 388 -0.30 -2.58 -3.91
C GLN A 388 0.44 -3.84 -4.39
N ILE A 389 -0.17 -5.03 -4.24
CA ILE A 389 0.38 -6.30 -4.77
C ILE A 389 0.50 -6.23 -6.30
N THR A 390 -0.55 -5.76 -6.97
CA THR A 390 -0.57 -5.61 -8.43
C THR A 390 0.49 -4.61 -8.90
N ALA A 391 0.61 -3.47 -8.24
CA ALA A 391 1.63 -2.46 -8.52
C ALA A 391 3.06 -3.01 -8.33
N ASN A 392 3.31 -3.77 -7.26
CA ASN A 392 4.59 -4.45 -7.03
C ASN A 392 4.91 -5.49 -8.13
N ARG A 393 3.91 -6.24 -8.60
CA ARG A 393 4.04 -7.19 -9.73
C ARG A 393 4.39 -6.45 -11.04
N MET A 394 3.73 -5.31 -11.31
CA MET A 394 4.05 -4.44 -12.45
C MET A 394 5.52 -3.98 -12.39
N ALA A 395 5.94 -3.44 -11.25
CA ALA A 395 7.30 -2.94 -11.06
C ALA A 395 8.36 -4.04 -11.22
N ALA A 396 8.12 -5.23 -10.68
CA ALA A 396 9.01 -6.37 -10.79
C ALA A 396 9.16 -6.84 -12.25
N LYS A 397 8.04 -7.03 -12.96
CA LYS A 397 8.03 -7.45 -14.37
C LYS A 397 8.64 -6.42 -15.30
N ALA A 398 8.59 -5.13 -14.95
CA ALA A 398 9.08 -4.04 -15.78
C ALA A 398 10.61 -3.93 -15.83
N LEU A 399 11.33 -4.40 -14.80
CA LEU A 399 12.79 -4.25 -14.75
C LEU A 399 13.45 -4.91 -15.95
N THR A 400 14.24 -4.12 -16.70
CA THR A 400 14.81 -4.55 -17.97
C THR A 400 16.33 -4.52 -17.93
N LEU A 401 16.94 -5.70 -17.90
CA LEU A 401 18.40 -5.86 -17.92
C LEU A 401 18.91 -5.83 -19.37
N VAL A 402 19.69 -4.82 -19.72
CA VAL A 402 20.17 -4.58 -21.09
C VAL A 402 21.60 -5.11 -21.28
N LYS A 403 22.47 -4.97 -20.26
CA LYS A 403 23.84 -5.49 -20.29
C LYS A 403 24.18 -6.21 -18.99
N ASN A 404 24.79 -7.39 -19.07
CA ASN A 404 25.24 -8.19 -17.91
C ASN A 404 26.54 -8.96 -18.24
N GLU A 405 27.48 -8.28 -18.86
CA GLU A 405 28.73 -8.90 -19.38
C GLU A 405 29.61 -9.49 -18.27
N THR A 406 29.55 -8.92 -17.06
CA THR A 406 30.32 -9.43 -15.91
C THR A 406 29.52 -10.37 -15.01
N LYS A 407 28.31 -10.77 -15.41
CA LYS A 407 27.38 -11.58 -14.60
C LYS A 407 27.12 -10.97 -13.22
N PHE A 408 26.82 -9.66 -13.22
CA PHE A 408 26.56 -8.87 -12.01
C PHE A 408 25.31 -9.37 -11.26
N PHE A 409 24.29 -9.80 -11.98
CA PHE A 409 23.05 -10.29 -11.40
C PHE A 409 23.04 -11.82 -11.21
N PRO A 410 22.55 -12.34 -10.03
CA PRO A 410 22.35 -11.57 -8.80
C PRO A 410 23.69 -11.06 -8.25
N LEU A 411 23.64 -9.99 -7.46
CA LEU A 411 24.80 -9.39 -6.81
C LEU A 411 25.62 -10.43 -6.05
N LYS A 412 26.91 -10.46 -6.27
CA LYS A 412 27.84 -11.41 -5.60
C LYS A 412 28.88 -10.61 -4.83
N LEU A 413 28.77 -10.62 -3.51
CA LEU A 413 29.77 -10.05 -2.61
C LEU A 413 30.48 -11.13 -1.84
N LYS A 414 31.80 -10.98 -1.65
CA LYS A 414 32.56 -11.80 -0.71
C LYS A 414 32.21 -11.38 0.71
N LYS A 415 32.52 -12.23 1.68
CA LYS A 415 32.34 -11.94 3.10
C LYS A 415 33.03 -10.61 3.44
N MET A 416 32.30 -9.67 4.07
CA MET A 416 32.77 -8.32 4.44
C MET A 416 33.17 -7.41 3.26
N GLU A 417 32.94 -7.80 2.02
CA GLU A 417 33.19 -6.94 0.86
C GLU A 417 32.29 -5.71 0.93
N LYS A 418 32.88 -4.52 0.80
CA LYS A 418 32.11 -3.28 0.73
C LYS A 418 31.41 -3.16 -0.62
N LEU A 419 30.14 -2.82 -0.56
CA LEU A 419 29.35 -2.40 -1.71
C LEU A 419 29.36 -0.87 -1.76
N TYR A 420 29.88 -0.31 -2.83
CA TYR A 420 29.85 1.13 -3.04
C TYR A 420 28.61 1.49 -3.85
N ILE A 421 27.85 2.47 -3.38
CA ILE A 421 26.67 2.98 -4.07
C ILE A 421 26.87 4.47 -4.32
N VAL A 422 26.65 4.91 -5.55
CA VAL A 422 26.68 6.33 -5.89
C VAL A 422 25.33 6.71 -6.49
N ASP A 423 24.57 7.51 -5.76
CA ASP A 423 23.29 8.06 -6.20
C ASP A 423 23.56 9.39 -6.92
N ILE A 424 23.23 9.49 -8.20
CA ILE A 424 23.50 10.68 -9.04
C ILE A 424 22.16 11.26 -9.50
N TYR A 425 21.93 12.53 -9.16
CA TYR A 425 20.71 13.27 -9.48
C TYR A 425 20.99 14.34 -10.55
N ASP A 426 20.13 14.44 -11.55
CA ASP A 426 20.18 15.45 -12.61
C ASP A 426 19.53 16.78 -12.20
N HIS A 427 19.25 16.96 -10.92
CA HIS A 427 18.71 18.16 -10.29
C HIS A 427 19.31 18.31 -8.89
N LYS A 428 19.12 19.47 -8.27
CA LYS A 428 19.56 19.69 -6.88
C LYS A 428 18.79 18.77 -5.94
N ASN A 429 19.51 18.06 -5.08
CA ASN A 429 18.97 17.12 -4.09
C ASN A 429 19.41 17.53 -2.68
N ASP A 430 18.69 17.08 -1.66
CA ASP A 430 19.00 17.31 -0.24
C ASP A 430 20.10 16.39 0.30
N HIS A 431 20.78 15.64 -0.58
CA HIS A 431 21.78 14.61 -0.25
C HIS A 431 21.27 13.50 0.66
N SER A 432 19.95 13.26 0.68
CA SER A 432 19.38 12.12 1.38
C SER A 432 19.70 10.82 0.65
N GLU A 433 19.94 9.75 1.42
CA GLU A 433 20.17 8.42 0.83
C GLU A 433 18.92 7.91 0.11
N SER A 434 19.13 7.31 -1.07
CA SER A 434 18.05 6.65 -1.81
C SER A 434 17.42 5.48 -1.07
N ILE A 435 16.18 5.14 -1.42
CA ILE A 435 15.50 3.94 -0.89
C ILE A 435 16.31 2.68 -1.23
N THR A 436 16.89 2.61 -2.43
CA THR A 436 17.79 1.53 -2.84
C THR A 436 18.96 1.35 -1.87
N THR A 437 19.64 2.43 -1.52
CA THR A 437 20.78 2.41 -0.59
C THR A 437 20.36 1.96 0.79
N LYS A 438 19.30 2.54 1.34
CA LYS A 438 18.73 2.18 2.65
C LYS A 438 18.31 0.71 2.68
N ALA A 439 17.60 0.23 1.65
CA ALA A 439 17.11 -1.12 1.60
C ALA A 439 18.23 -2.17 1.49
N LEU A 440 19.28 -1.92 0.69
CA LEU A 440 20.42 -2.84 0.60
C LEU A 440 21.20 -2.91 1.92
N ARG A 441 21.34 -1.78 2.63
CA ARG A 441 21.93 -1.75 3.98
C ARG A 441 21.07 -2.53 4.98
N ASN A 442 19.75 -2.35 4.94
CA ASN A 442 18.80 -3.08 5.78
C ASN A 442 18.81 -4.59 5.53
N LEU A 443 19.19 -5.02 4.33
CA LEU A 443 19.42 -6.42 3.99
C LEU A 443 20.80 -6.95 4.44
N GLY A 444 21.58 -6.17 5.18
CA GLY A 444 22.88 -6.55 5.75
C GLY A 444 24.08 -6.40 4.80
N ALA A 445 23.91 -5.74 3.66
CA ALA A 445 25.04 -5.43 2.80
C ALA A 445 25.94 -4.34 3.46
N ASN A 446 27.26 -4.54 3.42
CA ASN A 446 28.23 -3.54 3.90
C ASN A 446 28.31 -2.37 2.93
N VAL A 447 27.31 -1.46 3.00
CA VAL A 447 27.13 -0.37 2.04
C VAL A 447 27.91 0.88 2.45
N HIS A 448 28.72 1.40 1.51
CA HIS A 448 29.34 2.73 1.57
C HIS A 448 28.75 3.58 0.44
N SER A 449 28.01 4.64 0.78
CA SER A 449 27.20 5.40 -0.17
C SER A 449 27.66 6.84 -0.33
N PHE A 450 27.47 7.37 -1.54
CA PHE A 450 27.73 8.75 -1.92
C PHE A 450 26.54 9.30 -2.71
N GLN A 451 26.34 10.60 -2.62
CA GLN A 451 25.36 11.33 -3.43
C GLN A 451 26.09 12.39 -4.26
N LEU A 452 25.64 12.58 -5.50
CA LEU A 452 26.05 13.63 -6.40
C LEU A 452 24.84 14.27 -7.04
N ASP A 453 24.75 15.57 -7.01
CA ASP A 453 23.74 16.32 -7.76
C ASP A 453 24.37 17.28 -8.80
N GLU A 454 23.55 17.99 -9.58
CA GLU A 454 24.05 18.88 -10.62
C GLU A 454 24.74 20.13 -10.06
N SER A 455 24.50 20.52 -8.81
CA SER A 455 25.11 21.68 -8.15
C SER A 455 26.51 21.38 -7.59
N ASP A 456 26.90 20.11 -7.51
CA ASP A 456 28.16 19.69 -6.95
C ASP A 456 29.35 20.13 -7.77
N LYS A 457 30.32 20.76 -7.10
CA LYS A 457 31.55 21.17 -7.73
C LYS A 457 32.43 19.96 -8.05
N LYS A 458 33.26 20.09 -9.09
CA LYS A 458 34.18 19.07 -9.61
C LYS A 458 35.05 18.39 -8.55
N TYR A 459 35.40 19.08 -7.46
CA TYR A 459 36.22 18.48 -6.39
C TYR A 459 35.45 17.41 -5.62
N VAL A 460 34.13 17.52 -5.44
CA VAL A 460 33.28 16.51 -4.77
C VAL A 460 33.37 15.18 -5.53
N SER A 461 33.11 15.18 -6.82
CA SER A 461 33.21 13.97 -7.65
C SER A 461 34.62 13.37 -7.68
N SER A 462 35.66 14.23 -7.60
CA SER A 462 37.05 13.79 -7.53
C SER A 462 37.42 13.16 -6.19
N SER A 463 36.84 13.65 -5.09
CA SER A 463 36.99 13.07 -3.72
C SER A 463 36.37 11.68 -3.69
N ILE A 464 35.10 11.55 -4.12
CA ILE A 464 34.39 10.28 -4.15
C ILE A 464 35.17 9.26 -5.00
N LEU A 465 35.68 9.68 -6.16
CA LEU A 465 36.47 8.77 -7.00
C LEU A 465 37.73 8.27 -6.29
N LYS A 466 38.38 9.10 -5.45
CA LYS A 466 39.55 8.65 -4.66
C LYS A 466 39.18 7.63 -3.60
N GLU A 467 38.05 7.81 -2.94
CA GLU A 467 37.58 6.95 -1.84
C GLU A 467 37.14 5.55 -2.30
N ILE A 468 36.64 5.38 -3.51
CA ILE A 468 36.27 4.08 -4.07
C ILE A 468 37.55 3.33 -4.47
N PRO A 469 37.92 2.18 -3.88
CA PRO A 469 39.11 1.44 -4.24
C PRO A 469 39.03 0.87 -5.66
N LYS A 470 40.19 0.54 -6.24
CA LYS A 470 40.27 -0.18 -7.53
C LYS A 470 39.60 -1.56 -7.39
N GLU A 471 38.94 -2.01 -8.46
CA GLU A 471 38.23 -3.31 -8.52
C GLU A 471 37.06 -3.50 -7.53
N SER A 472 36.56 -2.42 -6.91
CA SER A 472 35.37 -2.45 -6.06
C SER A 472 34.11 -2.85 -6.82
N THR A 473 33.15 -3.45 -6.13
CA THR A 473 31.79 -3.64 -6.62
C THR A 473 30.99 -2.35 -6.41
N VAL A 474 30.49 -1.76 -7.49
CA VAL A 474 29.85 -0.43 -7.47
C VAL A 474 28.49 -0.47 -8.17
N ILE A 475 27.49 0.10 -7.54
CA ILE A 475 26.19 0.43 -8.15
C ILE A 475 26.14 1.95 -8.31
N VAL A 476 25.89 2.42 -9.52
CA VAL A 476 25.62 3.82 -9.83
C VAL A 476 24.13 3.92 -10.16
N ASN A 477 23.36 4.57 -9.29
CA ASN A 477 21.96 4.88 -9.52
C ASN A 477 21.88 6.27 -10.17
N ALA A 478 21.39 6.36 -11.38
CA ALA A 478 21.21 7.60 -12.10
C ALA A 478 19.73 8.00 -12.12
N PHE A 479 19.40 9.05 -11.38
CA PHE A 479 18.05 9.62 -11.30
C PHE A 479 17.91 10.73 -12.35
N VAL A 480 17.47 10.36 -13.55
CA VAL A 480 17.34 11.26 -14.71
C VAL A 480 15.97 11.07 -15.34
N SER A 481 15.03 11.94 -15.01
CA SER A 481 13.65 11.83 -15.47
C SER A 481 13.19 13.06 -16.24
N PRO A 482 12.21 12.91 -17.17
CA PRO A 482 11.55 14.05 -17.77
C PRO A 482 10.99 14.99 -16.71
N SER A 483 11.16 16.28 -16.90
CA SER A 483 10.63 17.32 -16.03
C SER A 483 10.35 18.57 -16.84
N SER A 484 9.23 19.23 -16.59
CA SER A 484 8.84 20.49 -17.25
C SER A 484 9.93 21.56 -17.11
N ASN A 485 10.11 22.34 -18.14
CA ASN A 485 11.12 23.41 -18.25
C ASN A 485 12.58 22.95 -18.19
N LYS A 486 12.84 21.67 -18.32
CA LYS A 486 14.18 21.09 -18.34
C LYS A 486 14.49 20.51 -19.73
N ASN A 487 14.89 21.31 -20.66
CA ASN A 487 15.15 20.92 -22.07
C ASN A 487 16.27 19.85 -22.24
N ARG A 488 16.50 19.02 -21.23
CA ARG A 488 17.47 17.90 -21.29
C ARG A 488 17.06 16.79 -20.31
N ILE A 489 17.36 15.55 -20.68
CA ILE A 489 17.23 14.34 -19.87
C ILE A 489 18.56 13.59 -19.80
N THR A 490 19.62 14.31 -19.51
CA THR A 490 20.98 13.77 -19.42
C THR A 490 21.67 14.29 -18.17
N LEU A 491 22.71 13.59 -17.76
CA LEU A 491 23.61 14.04 -16.70
C LEU A 491 24.44 15.23 -17.12
N SER A 492 24.95 16.00 -16.16
CA SER A 492 25.91 17.07 -16.43
C SER A 492 27.24 16.50 -16.94
N ARG A 493 28.04 17.32 -17.67
CA ARG A 493 29.37 16.92 -18.16
C ARG A 493 30.29 16.42 -17.04
N SER A 494 30.20 16.99 -15.84
CA SER A 494 30.99 16.58 -14.67
C SER A 494 30.60 15.20 -14.18
N GLN A 495 29.29 14.92 -14.09
CA GLN A 495 28.73 13.63 -13.68
C GLN A 495 29.04 12.53 -14.71
N GLU A 496 28.95 12.84 -16.02
CA GLU A 496 29.33 11.88 -17.05
C GLU A 496 30.83 11.55 -16.97
N LYS A 497 31.70 12.56 -16.79
CA LYS A 497 33.13 12.36 -16.61
C LYS A 497 33.44 11.50 -15.39
N PHE A 498 32.72 11.67 -14.32
CA PHE A 498 32.85 10.85 -13.12
C PHE A 498 32.54 9.38 -13.42
N ILE A 499 31.38 9.07 -14.03
CA ILE A 499 31.01 7.70 -14.39
C ILE A 499 32.04 7.07 -15.33
N LYS A 500 32.49 7.81 -16.36
CA LYS A 500 33.53 7.34 -17.29
C LYS A 500 34.86 7.02 -16.58
N SER A 501 35.21 7.81 -15.58
CA SER A 501 36.42 7.61 -14.78
C SER A 501 36.25 6.40 -13.83
N LEU A 502 35.10 6.27 -13.23
CA LEU A 502 34.78 5.14 -12.37
C LEU A 502 34.77 3.81 -13.13
N ALA A 503 34.19 3.78 -14.35
CA ALA A 503 34.16 2.58 -15.20
C ALA A 503 35.56 2.17 -15.71
N LYS A 504 36.52 3.11 -15.76
CA LYS A 504 37.93 2.78 -15.99
C LYS A 504 38.62 2.21 -14.77
N LYS A 505 38.16 2.62 -13.55
CA LYS A 505 38.75 2.18 -12.26
C LYS A 505 38.29 0.80 -11.84
N THR A 506 37.01 0.44 -12.08
CA THR A 506 36.48 -0.88 -11.79
C THR A 506 35.61 -1.43 -12.91
N LYS A 507 35.75 -2.74 -13.17
CA LYS A 507 34.92 -3.48 -14.15
C LYS A 507 33.63 -4.02 -13.55
N LYS A 508 33.53 -4.06 -12.21
CA LYS A 508 32.33 -4.50 -11.47
C LYS A 508 31.40 -3.32 -11.18
N ILE A 509 31.09 -2.56 -12.21
CA ILE A 509 30.16 -1.43 -12.14
C ILE A 509 28.83 -1.83 -12.78
N LEU A 510 27.74 -1.54 -12.08
CA LEU A 510 26.37 -1.55 -12.60
C LEU A 510 25.89 -0.11 -12.71
N LEU A 511 25.46 0.30 -13.88
CA LEU A 511 24.70 1.52 -14.08
C LEU A 511 23.20 1.17 -14.07
N ASN A 512 22.48 1.70 -13.11
CA ASN A 512 21.05 1.56 -12.96
C ASN A 512 20.38 2.89 -13.32
N SER A 513 19.54 2.89 -14.35
CA SER A 513 18.81 4.07 -14.77
C SER A 513 17.42 4.14 -14.09
N TYR A 514 17.25 5.10 -13.23
CA TYR A 514 15.97 5.52 -12.68
C TYR A 514 15.42 6.72 -13.48
N GLY A 515 14.96 6.44 -14.70
CA GLY A 515 14.43 7.41 -15.64
C GLY A 515 14.83 7.08 -17.07
N ASN A 516 15.59 7.98 -17.70
CA ASN A 516 15.96 7.87 -19.11
C ASN A 516 16.68 6.56 -19.46
N PRO A 517 16.08 5.68 -20.29
CA PRO A 517 16.70 4.41 -20.66
C PRO A 517 17.88 4.57 -21.64
N TYR A 518 18.04 5.72 -22.31
CA TYR A 518 19.06 5.97 -23.30
C TYR A 518 20.41 6.39 -22.69
N LEU A 519 20.51 6.58 -21.37
CA LEU A 519 21.74 7.03 -20.69
C LEU A 519 22.98 6.20 -21.05
N ILE A 520 22.81 4.90 -21.31
CA ILE A 520 23.92 3.97 -21.62
C ILE A 520 24.68 4.36 -22.91
N GLU A 521 24.08 5.09 -23.83
CA GLU A 521 24.73 5.56 -25.05
C GLU A 521 25.99 6.40 -24.74
N ASN A 522 25.95 7.19 -23.67
CA ASN A 522 27.07 8.00 -23.20
C ASN A 522 28.16 7.19 -22.48
N PHE A 523 27.87 5.90 -22.15
CA PHE A 523 28.73 5.03 -21.33
C PHE A 523 28.97 3.65 -21.97
N PRO A 524 29.44 3.56 -23.21
CA PRO A 524 29.59 2.27 -23.90
C PRO A 524 30.57 1.32 -23.19
N MET A 525 31.49 1.86 -22.34
CA MET A 525 32.41 1.09 -21.53
C MET A 525 31.80 0.40 -20.32
N VAL A 526 30.60 0.78 -19.90
CA VAL A 526 29.90 0.15 -18.81
C VAL A 526 29.36 -1.20 -19.24
N LYS A 527 29.67 -2.24 -18.46
CA LYS A 527 29.42 -3.64 -18.82
C LYS A 527 28.11 -4.21 -18.27
N ASN A 528 27.50 -3.54 -17.29
CA ASN A 528 26.23 -3.97 -16.72
C ASN A 528 25.30 -2.77 -16.64
N TYR A 529 24.13 -2.91 -17.26
CA TYR A 529 23.14 -1.83 -17.35
C TYR A 529 21.73 -2.37 -17.21
N ILE A 530 20.95 -1.72 -16.33
CA ILE A 530 19.54 -2.03 -16.10
C ILE A 530 18.70 -0.77 -16.18
N CYS A 531 17.54 -0.87 -16.83
CA CYS A 531 16.49 0.15 -16.82
C CYS A 531 15.51 -0.16 -15.69
N SER A 532 15.51 0.67 -14.67
CA SER A 532 14.55 0.66 -13.56
C SER A 532 13.52 1.79 -13.70
N TRP A 533 13.47 2.47 -14.83
CA TRP A 533 12.47 3.36 -15.41
C TRP A 533 12.13 4.62 -14.62
N LYS A 534 12.03 4.58 -13.29
CA LYS A 534 11.73 5.74 -12.42
C LYS A 534 12.31 5.56 -11.03
N GLY A 535 12.75 6.69 -10.41
CA GLY A 535 13.31 6.70 -9.06
C GLY A 535 12.27 6.72 -7.94
N ASN A 536 11.03 6.29 -8.19
CA ASN A 536 9.99 6.21 -7.19
C ASN A 536 10.13 4.96 -6.29
N LYS A 537 9.42 4.94 -5.16
CA LYS A 537 9.57 3.91 -4.12
C LYS A 537 9.37 2.50 -4.67
N ILE A 538 8.33 2.30 -5.48
CA ILE A 538 7.97 0.97 -5.98
C ILE A 538 9.05 0.38 -6.91
N MET A 539 9.63 1.21 -7.80
CA MET A 539 10.67 0.78 -8.72
C MET A 539 12.02 0.56 -8.02
N GLN A 540 12.37 1.40 -7.03
CA GLN A 540 13.58 1.20 -6.23
C GLN A 540 13.51 -0.11 -5.44
N ASN A 541 12.36 -0.41 -4.80
CA ASN A 541 12.15 -1.68 -4.11
C ASN A 541 12.19 -2.89 -5.07
N ALA A 542 11.60 -2.78 -6.25
CA ALA A 542 11.70 -3.84 -7.26
C ALA A 542 13.15 -4.09 -7.68
N PHE A 543 13.94 -3.03 -7.91
CA PHE A 543 15.35 -3.17 -8.21
C PHE A 543 16.13 -3.86 -7.08
N VAL A 544 15.89 -3.50 -5.82
CA VAL A 544 16.54 -4.15 -4.67
C VAL A 544 16.24 -5.66 -4.64
N ARG A 545 14.97 -6.05 -4.85
CA ARG A 545 14.61 -7.48 -4.94
C ARG A 545 15.33 -8.17 -6.10
N ALA A 546 15.40 -7.53 -7.26
CA ALA A 546 16.05 -8.08 -8.44
C ALA A 546 17.57 -8.23 -8.26
N VAL A 547 18.27 -7.18 -7.80
CA VAL A 547 19.73 -7.22 -7.63
C VAL A 547 20.17 -8.19 -6.55
N THR A 548 19.32 -8.42 -5.53
CA THR A 548 19.54 -9.44 -4.49
C THR A 548 19.00 -10.82 -4.86
N GLY A 549 18.55 -11.01 -6.12
CA GLY A 549 18.08 -12.31 -6.62
C GLY A 549 16.75 -12.79 -6.02
N ARG A 550 15.99 -11.93 -5.33
CA ARG A 550 14.68 -12.29 -4.73
C ARG A 550 13.54 -12.18 -5.75
N GLU A 551 13.81 -11.55 -6.89
CA GLU A 551 12.85 -11.34 -7.97
C GLU A 551 13.46 -11.73 -9.31
N ASN A 552 12.63 -12.20 -10.25
CA ASN A 552 13.04 -12.41 -11.63
C ASN A 552 13.26 -11.08 -12.34
N ILE A 553 14.20 -11.02 -13.28
CA ILE A 553 14.28 -9.93 -14.25
C ILE A 553 13.79 -10.48 -15.58
N SER A 554 12.71 -9.90 -16.12
CA SER A 554 12.06 -10.41 -17.33
C SER A 554 11.58 -9.33 -18.30
N GLY A 555 11.67 -8.06 -17.91
CA GLY A 555 11.23 -6.93 -18.73
C GLY A 555 11.97 -6.85 -20.07
N LYS A 556 11.29 -6.30 -21.07
CA LYS A 556 11.80 -6.09 -22.42
C LYS A 556 11.73 -4.61 -22.79
N LEU A 557 12.72 -4.12 -23.52
CA LEU A 557 12.74 -2.74 -24.00
C LEU A 557 11.54 -2.47 -24.93
N PRO A 558 10.67 -1.50 -24.63
CA PRO A 558 9.64 -1.06 -25.57
C PRO A 558 10.21 -0.06 -26.61
N ILE A 559 11.50 0.17 -26.56
CA ILE A 559 12.25 1.12 -27.39
C ILE A 559 13.57 0.50 -27.84
N THR A 560 14.13 1.03 -28.93
CA THR A 560 15.50 0.77 -29.37
C THR A 560 16.45 1.76 -28.70
N ILE A 561 17.51 1.26 -28.05
CA ILE A 561 18.63 2.08 -27.57
C ILE A 561 19.70 2.06 -28.66
N PRO A 562 19.94 3.18 -29.39
CA PRO A 562 20.85 3.23 -30.56
C PRO A 562 22.25 2.69 -30.24
N GLY A 563 22.72 1.78 -31.08
CA GLY A 563 24.06 1.17 -30.91
C GLY A 563 24.21 0.23 -29.70
N VAL A 564 23.15 -0.03 -28.92
CA VAL A 564 23.22 -0.86 -27.70
C VAL A 564 22.26 -2.04 -27.77
N ALA A 565 20.96 -1.83 -27.96
CA ALA A 565 19.97 -2.90 -27.96
C ALA A 565 18.70 -2.51 -28.73
N ASN A 566 18.15 -3.46 -29.49
CA ASN A 566 16.88 -3.27 -30.21
C ASN A 566 15.66 -3.40 -29.30
N LYS A 567 14.55 -2.84 -29.75
CA LYS A 567 13.22 -3.09 -29.17
C LYS A 567 13.00 -4.57 -28.92
N ASN A 568 12.28 -4.92 -27.86
CA ASN A 568 12.00 -6.27 -27.37
C ASN A 568 13.22 -7.02 -26.81
N PHE A 569 14.38 -6.39 -26.72
CA PHE A 569 15.54 -6.98 -26.04
C PHE A 569 15.40 -6.89 -24.51
N GLY A 570 15.88 -7.92 -23.81
CA GLY A 570 15.98 -7.96 -22.36
C GLY A 570 16.62 -9.27 -21.93
N ILE A 571 17.62 -9.20 -21.06
CA ILE A 571 18.31 -10.36 -20.50
C ILE A 571 17.49 -10.90 -19.34
N MET A 572 17.04 -12.15 -19.45
CA MET A 572 16.31 -12.80 -18.37
C MET A 572 17.26 -13.30 -17.27
N VAL A 573 16.92 -13.05 -16.03
CA VAL A 573 17.61 -13.58 -14.86
C VAL A 573 16.59 -14.20 -13.91
N ASN A 574 16.71 -15.49 -13.64
CA ASN A 574 15.86 -16.18 -12.68
C ASN A 574 16.26 -15.84 -11.26
N LYS A 575 15.27 -15.75 -10.38
CA LYS A 575 15.48 -15.51 -8.96
C LYS A 575 16.41 -16.54 -8.35
N LYS A 576 17.37 -16.08 -7.60
CA LYS A 576 18.31 -16.85 -6.80
C LYS A 576 18.69 -16.00 -5.59
N PRO A 577 17.90 -16.02 -4.50
CA PRO A 577 18.12 -15.16 -3.35
C PRO A 577 19.54 -15.26 -2.79
N ILE A 578 20.11 -14.11 -2.48
CA ILE A 578 21.38 -14.00 -1.76
C ILE A 578 21.12 -13.42 -0.37
N TRP A 579 21.94 -13.85 0.57
CA TRP A 579 21.85 -13.46 1.97
C TRP A 579 23.18 -12.86 2.41
N PHE A 580 23.11 -11.72 3.09
CA PHE A 580 24.32 -11.03 3.63
C PHE A 580 24.56 -11.38 5.08
N TYR A 581 23.59 -12.04 5.71
CA TYR A 581 23.63 -12.35 7.14
C TYR A 581 24.78 -13.27 7.54
N GLN A 582 25.39 -12.98 8.68
CA GLN A 582 26.31 -13.84 9.39
C GLN A 582 25.79 -14.01 10.81
N LYS A 583 25.56 -15.28 11.24
CA LYS A 583 25.13 -15.55 12.60
C LYS A 583 26.13 -14.90 13.59
N PRO A 584 25.68 -13.95 14.44
CA PRO A 584 26.57 -13.38 15.44
C PRO A 584 26.95 -14.43 16.46
N ILE A 585 28.18 -14.36 16.96
CA ILE A 585 28.59 -15.13 18.14
C ILE A 585 27.98 -14.41 19.35
N GLN A 586 26.81 -14.90 19.78
CA GLN A 586 26.16 -14.37 20.97
C GLN A 586 26.62 -15.14 22.21
N GLU A 587 27.14 -14.43 23.20
CA GLU A 587 27.37 -15.04 24.51
C GLU A 587 26.03 -15.30 25.19
N ARG A 588 25.90 -16.49 25.83
CA ARG A 588 24.69 -16.89 26.56
C ARG A 588 24.41 -15.89 27.69
N GLY A 589 23.16 -15.38 27.76
CA GLY A 589 22.73 -14.46 28.79
C GLY A 589 22.88 -12.97 28.45
N GLU A 590 23.27 -12.60 27.24
CA GLU A 590 23.23 -11.20 26.82
C GLU A 590 21.80 -10.66 26.75
N LYS A 591 21.66 -9.34 26.88
CA LYS A 591 20.40 -8.65 26.66
C LYS A 591 20.10 -8.58 25.17
N LEU A 592 18.80 -8.46 24.83
CA LEU A 592 18.36 -8.21 23.48
C LEU A 592 19.02 -6.96 22.87
N LYS A 593 19.38 -7.06 21.60
CA LYS A 593 19.87 -5.95 20.78
C LYS A 593 18.86 -5.66 19.69
N TRP A 594 18.51 -4.39 19.47
CA TRP A 594 17.67 -3.98 18.35
C TRP A 594 18.57 -3.75 17.15
N VAL A 595 18.27 -4.41 16.04
CA VAL A 595 19.08 -4.41 14.83
C VAL A 595 18.19 -4.23 13.60
N MET A 596 18.78 -3.84 12.48
CA MET A 596 18.04 -3.80 11.22
C MET A 596 17.74 -5.23 10.73
N PRO A 597 16.59 -5.47 10.04
CA PRO A 597 16.22 -6.82 9.59
C PRO A 597 17.31 -7.54 8.80
N GLY A 598 18.03 -6.83 7.96
CA GLY A 598 19.12 -7.38 7.17
C GLY A 598 20.32 -7.87 7.98
N GLU A 599 20.54 -7.38 9.21
CA GLU A 599 21.63 -7.83 10.08
C GLU A 599 21.43 -9.28 10.55
N VAL A 600 20.20 -9.77 10.58
CA VAL A 600 19.85 -11.18 10.81
C VAL A 600 19.51 -11.92 9.50
N GLY A 601 19.68 -11.28 8.35
CA GLY A 601 19.37 -11.85 7.05
C GLY A 601 17.87 -11.90 6.73
N ALA A 602 17.04 -11.10 7.41
CA ALA A 602 15.61 -11.06 7.19
C ALA A 602 15.22 -10.12 6.05
N ASP A 603 14.32 -10.55 5.17
CA ASP A 603 13.61 -9.71 4.21
C ASP A 603 12.16 -9.54 4.66
N VAL A 604 11.88 -8.40 5.27
CA VAL A 604 10.57 -8.12 5.88
C VAL A 604 9.57 -7.46 4.91
N THR A 605 9.93 -7.28 3.64
CA THR A 605 9.07 -6.60 2.65
C THR A 605 7.69 -7.25 2.53
N THR A 606 7.64 -8.59 2.45
CA THR A 606 6.38 -9.32 2.39
C THR A 606 5.63 -9.26 3.73
N LEU A 607 6.35 -9.23 4.84
CA LEU A 607 5.76 -9.14 6.17
C LEU A 607 5.05 -7.80 6.38
N ASP A 608 5.67 -6.69 5.97
CA ASP A 608 5.06 -5.35 6.02
C ASP A 608 3.75 -5.30 5.23
N LEU A 609 3.77 -5.85 4.00
CA LEU A 609 2.58 -5.91 3.14
C LEU A 609 1.44 -6.72 3.78
N LEU A 610 1.75 -7.89 4.34
CA LEU A 610 0.72 -8.77 4.93
C LEU A 610 0.14 -8.22 6.24
N LEU A 611 0.90 -7.45 7.01
CA LEU A 611 0.38 -6.77 8.19
C LEU A 611 -0.62 -5.67 7.84
N ASP A 612 -0.33 -4.90 6.79
CA ASP A 612 -1.27 -3.90 6.26
C ASP A 612 -2.50 -4.57 5.64
N GLU A 613 -2.31 -5.68 4.92
CA GLU A 613 -3.40 -6.47 4.34
C GLU A 613 -4.33 -7.08 5.41
N ALA A 614 -3.79 -7.57 6.52
CA ALA A 614 -4.61 -8.07 7.63
C ALA A 614 -5.52 -7.00 8.23
N ILE A 615 -5.05 -5.75 8.29
CA ILE A 615 -5.85 -4.60 8.75
C ILE A 615 -6.92 -4.26 7.72
N ALA A 616 -6.57 -4.19 6.44
CA ALA A 616 -7.48 -3.93 5.34
C ALA A 616 -8.60 -5.00 5.27
N ASP A 617 -8.25 -6.27 5.49
CA ASP A 617 -9.20 -7.40 5.59
C ASP A 617 -10.03 -7.38 6.90
N SER A 618 -9.83 -6.38 7.75
CA SER A 618 -10.51 -6.22 9.05
C SER A 618 -10.32 -7.41 10.00
N ALA A 619 -9.17 -8.08 9.96
CA ALA A 619 -8.81 -9.11 10.91
C ALA A 619 -8.68 -8.56 12.35
N TRP A 620 -8.22 -7.32 12.44
CA TRP A 620 -8.11 -6.48 13.65
C TRP A 620 -7.92 -5.00 13.28
N PRO A 621 -8.24 -4.04 14.17
CA PRO A 621 -8.02 -2.62 13.87
C PRO A 621 -6.56 -2.19 13.90
N GLY A 622 -5.73 -2.90 14.66
CA GLY A 622 -4.29 -2.64 14.72
C GLY A 622 -3.51 -3.73 15.44
N ASN A 623 -2.20 -3.73 15.25
CA ASN A 623 -1.29 -4.74 15.80
C ASN A 623 0.07 -4.14 16.18
N VAL A 624 0.78 -4.89 17.04
CA VAL A 624 2.22 -4.77 17.24
C VAL A 624 2.83 -6.14 17.00
N LEU A 625 3.77 -6.24 16.07
CA LEU A 625 4.56 -7.44 15.83
C LEU A 625 5.99 -7.22 16.25
N LEU A 626 6.54 -8.16 17.05
CA LEU A 626 7.96 -8.21 17.39
C LEU A 626 8.51 -9.60 17.08
N ALA A 627 9.64 -9.64 16.38
CA ALA A 627 10.37 -10.88 16.10
C ALA A 627 11.85 -10.69 16.43
N ALA A 628 12.44 -11.71 17.08
CA ALA A 628 13.86 -11.71 17.44
C ALA A 628 14.50 -13.04 17.10
N LYS A 629 15.68 -12.97 16.51
CA LYS A 629 16.52 -14.10 16.08
C LYS A 629 17.91 -13.97 16.68
N ASP A 630 18.44 -15.08 17.24
CA ASP A 630 19.79 -15.10 17.81
C ASP A 630 20.03 -13.95 18.81
N GLY A 631 19.01 -13.61 19.65
CA GLY A 631 19.06 -12.52 20.63
C GLY A 631 19.01 -11.10 20.03
N GLN A 632 18.67 -10.98 18.77
CA GLN A 632 18.54 -9.70 18.05
C GLN A 632 17.09 -9.48 17.62
N VAL A 633 16.47 -8.40 18.11
CA VAL A 633 15.15 -7.95 17.66
C VAL A 633 15.32 -7.28 16.30
N PHE A 634 14.89 -7.96 15.25
CA PHE A 634 15.03 -7.50 13.88
C PHE A 634 13.74 -6.89 13.32
N TYR A 635 12.62 -7.09 14.01
CA TYR A 635 11.34 -6.52 13.66
C TYR A 635 10.60 -6.07 14.93
N HIS A 636 10.14 -4.84 14.98
CA HIS A 636 9.34 -4.29 16.08
C HIS A 636 8.52 -3.12 15.57
N GLU A 637 7.40 -3.41 14.91
CA GLU A 637 6.57 -2.43 14.23
C GLU A 637 5.12 -2.49 14.70
N ALA A 638 4.43 -1.39 14.50
CA ALA A 638 3.01 -1.22 14.82
C ALA A 638 2.25 -0.76 13.58
N ASN A 639 1.15 -1.42 13.25
CA ASN A 639 0.31 -1.12 12.10
C ASN A 639 -1.13 -0.85 12.55
N GLY A 640 -1.82 0.05 11.81
CA GLY A 640 -3.21 0.38 12.06
C GLY A 640 -3.46 1.30 13.26
N TYR A 641 -4.59 1.10 13.91
CA TYR A 641 -5.13 2.01 14.92
C TYR A 641 -5.63 1.26 16.16
N HIS A 642 -5.84 1.98 17.26
CA HIS A 642 -6.43 1.42 18.48
C HIS A 642 -7.84 0.89 18.27
N THR A 643 -8.61 1.53 17.36
CA THR A 643 -10.00 1.20 17.04
C THR A 643 -10.26 1.43 15.55
N TYR A 644 -11.34 0.90 15.02
CA TYR A 644 -11.78 1.18 13.64
C TYR A 644 -12.25 2.63 13.41
N SER A 645 -12.38 3.46 14.45
CA SER A 645 -12.63 4.91 14.30
C SER A 645 -11.38 5.72 13.90
N HIS A 646 -10.22 5.07 13.79
CA HIS A 646 -8.93 5.63 13.35
C HIS A 646 -8.43 6.88 14.11
N GLN A 647 -8.93 7.14 15.32
CA GLN A 647 -8.58 8.33 16.10
C GLN A 647 -7.15 8.28 16.63
N ARG A 648 -6.62 7.09 16.89
CA ARG A 648 -5.30 6.92 17.45
C ARG A 648 -4.52 5.82 16.74
N ARG A 649 -3.38 6.15 16.15
CA ARG A 649 -2.45 5.18 15.53
C ARG A 649 -1.85 4.27 16.60
N MET A 650 -1.62 3.01 16.20
CA MET A 650 -0.89 2.04 17.01
C MET A 650 0.58 2.45 17.12
N SER A 651 1.18 2.14 18.27
CA SER A 651 2.59 2.38 18.56
C SER A 651 3.27 1.10 19.04
N PRO A 652 4.55 0.85 18.71
CA PRO A 652 5.30 -0.30 19.24
C PRO A 652 5.35 -0.37 20.77
N SER A 653 5.15 0.77 21.44
CA SER A 653 5.12 0.89 22.90
C SER A 653 3.74 0.71 23.52
N ASP A 654 2.70 0.45 22.75
CA ASP A 654 1.34 0.30 23.27
C ASP A 654 1.18 -0.97 24.11
N ILE A 655 0.27 -0.90 25.07
CA ILE A 655 0.06 -1.90 26.12
C ILE A 655 -1.23 -2.66 25.81
N PHE A 656 -1.15 -3.98 25.79
CA PHE A 656 -2.28 -4.85 25.46
C PHE A 656 -2.69 -5.68 26.66
N ASP A 657 -4.01 -5.93 26.82
CA ASP A 657 -4.49 -7.05 27.59
C ASP A 657 -4.08 -8.34 26.88
N ILE A 658 -3.15 -9.09 27.47
CA ILE A 658 -2.61 -10.31 26.85
C ILE A 658 -3.45 -11.57 27.15
N ALA A 659 -4.58 -11.41 27.82
CA ALA A 659 -5.55 -12.47 28.10
C ALA A 659 -4.86 -13.75 28.62
N SER A 660 -5.12 -14.91 28.02
CA SER A 660 -4.59 -16.21 28.45
C SER A 660 -3.05 -16.36 28.35
N VAL A 661 -2.34 -15.47 27.66
CA VAL A 661 -0.85 -15.45 27.74
C VAL A 661 -0.39 -15.17 29.16
N SER A 662 -1.25 -14.58 30.02
CA SER A 662 -1.05 -14.43 31.46
C SER A 662 -0.74 -15.74 32.18
N LYS A 663 -1.36 -16.85 31.72
CA LYS A 663 -1.15 -18.18 32.30
C LYS A 663 0.32 -18.59 32.25
N ALA A 664 0.98 -18.36 31.12
CA ALA A 664 2.39 -18.70 30.91
C ALA A 664 3.33 -17.67 31.57
N VAL A 665 3.12 -16.39 31.28
CA VAL A 665 4.03 -15.31 31.70
C VAL A 665 3.96 -15.04 33.21
N SER A 666 2.80 -15.16 33.82
CA SER A 666 2.60 -14.88 35.24
C SER A 666 2.51 -16.16 36.07
N THR A 667 1.40 -16.91 35.98
CA THR A 667 1.07 -18.00 36.92
C THR A 667 2.05 -19.16 36.82
N THR A 668 2.38 -19.62 35.62
CA THR A 668 3.37 -20.69 35.40
C THR A 668 4.73 -20.26 35.87
N SER A 669 5.17 -19.03 35.55
CA SER A 669 6.44 -18.48 36.01
C SER A 669 6.50 -18.39 37.55
N ALA A 670 5.40 -18.03 38.21
CA ALA A 670 5.33 -18.02 39.66
C ALA A 670 5.49 -19.43 40.25
N VAL A 671 4.86 -20.44 39.64
CA VAL A 671 5.06 -21.84 40.05
C VAL A 671 6.50 -22.30 39.84
N MET A 672 7.13 -21.93 38.71
CA MET A 672 8.57 -22.22 38.45
C MET A 672 9.44 -21.62 39.56
N LEU A 673 9.22 -20.37 39.94
CA LEU A 673 9.98 -19.72 41.02
C LEU A 673 9.78 -20.39 42.39
N LEU A 674 8.57 -20.84 42.72
CA LEU A 674 8.28 -21.57 43.95
C LEU A 674 8.90 -22.98 43.96
N LEU A 675 8.91 -23.66 42.82
CA LEU A 675 9.53 -24.97 42.61
C LEU A 675 11.05 -24.89 42.86
N GLU A 676 11.71 -23.88 42.29
CA GLU A 676 13.14 -23.67 42.50
C GLU A 676 13.53 -23.34 43.96
N LYS A 677 12.61 -22.73 44.69
CA LYS A 677 12.74 -22.50 46.13
C LYS A 677 12.34 -23.71 46.97
N ASN A 678 12.04 -24.87 46.36
CA ASN A 678 11.53 -26.08 47.00
C ASN A 678 10.28 -25.87 47.85
N LYS A 679 9.45 -24.87 47.49
CA LYS A 679 8.18 -24.59 48.16
C LYS A 679 7.00 -25.40 47.59
N VAL A 680 7.15 -25.86 46.36
CA VAL A 680 6.18 -26.75 45.67
C VAL A 680 6.96 -27.88 44.94
N SER A 681 6.24 -28.99 44.68
CA SER A 681 6.62 -29.98 43.70
C SER A 681 5.47 -30.26 42.74
N LEU A 682 5.77 -30.74 41.53
CA LEU A 682 4.72 -31.00 40.53
C LEU A 682 3.67 -32.03 41.01
N ASP A 683 4.08 -33.00 41.80
CA ASP A 683 3.24 -34.05 42.32
C ASP A 683 2.56 -33.71 43.67
N MET A 684 2.84 -32.50 44.19
CA MET A 684 2.21 -32.02 45.41
C MET A 684 0.68 -31.96 45.26
N LYS A 685 -0.04 -32.53 46.17
CA LYS A 685 -1.50 -32.54 46.20
C LYS A 685 -2.04 -31.19 46.57
N VAL A 686 -2.90 -30.63 45.69
CA VAL A 686 -3.44 -29.26 45.83
C VAL A 686 -4.24 -29.08 47.13
N TYR A 687 -4.99 -30.11 47.61
CA TYR A 687 -5.74 -30.04 48.85
C TYR A 687 -4.88 -29.78 50.11
N LYS A 688 -3.57 -30.08 50.03
CA LYS A 688 -2.64 -29.79 51.15
C LYS A 688 -2.35 -28.28 51.31
N ILE A 689 -2.58 -27.51 50.22
CA ILE A 689 -2.37 -26.09 50.16
C ILE A 689 -3.72 -25.36 50.23
N ILE A 690 -4.74 -25.89 49.57
CA ILE A 690 -6.11 -25.39 49.53
C ILE A 690 -7.05 -26.48 50.09
N PRO A 691 -7.19 -26.57 51.44
CA PRO A 691 -8.01 -27.61 52.09
C PRO A 691 -9.49 -27.60 51.68
N GLN A 692 -9.99 -26.42 51.23
CA GLN A 692 -11.38 -26.26 50.74
C GLN A 692 -11.70 -27.26 49.63
N LEU A 693 -10.72 -27.72 48.86
CA LEU A 693 -10.91 -28.68 47.75
C LEU A 693 -11.53 -30.03 48.17
N ILE A 694 -11.46 -30.38 49.44
CA ILE A 694 -11.95 -31.61 49.99
C ILE A 694 -12.91 -31.42 51.18
N GLN A 695 -13.34 -30.20 51.46
CA GLN A 695 -14.26 -29.92 52.58
C GLN A 695 -15.64 -30.47 52.33
N LYS A 696 -16.15 -30.40 51.11
CA LYS A 696 -17.40 -31.02 50.72
C LYS A 696 -17.24 -32.53 50.64
N LYS A 697 -17.84 -33.25 51.56
CA LYS A 697 -17.79 -34.73 51.66
C LYS A 697 -18.80 -35.38 50.68
N ASP A 698 -18.47 -35.30 49.38
CA ASP A 698 -19.26 -35.90 48.30
C ASP A 698 -18.45 -37.00 47.57
N LYS A 699 -19.05 -37.69 46.60
CA LYS A 699 -18.37 -38.69 45.74
C LYS A 699 -17.13 -38.10 45.02
N ALA A 700 -17.18 -36.84 44.64
CA ALA A 700 -16.13 -36.18 43.90
C ALA A 700 -14.94 -35.80 44.81
N SER A 701 -15.09 -35.73 46.12
CA SER A 701 -13.99 -35.38 47.03
C SER A 701 -12.82 -36.39 46.99
N LYS A 702 -13.10 -37.68 46.70
CA LYS A 702 -12.07 -38.71 46.50
C LYS A 702 -11.22 -38.43 45.25
N ALA A 703 -11.83 -38.01 44.14
CA ALA A 703 -11.14 -37.65 42.91
C ALA A 703 -10.39 -36.29 43.07
N ARG A 704 -11.03 -35.26 43.66
CA ARG A 704 -10.42 -33.97 43.95
C ARG A 704 -9.17 -34.07 44.83
N LYS A 705 -9.11 -35.05 45.73
CA LYS A 705 -7.92 -35.35 46.56
C LYS A 705 -6.69 -35.79 45.73
N ASN A 706 -6.92 -36.25 44.49
CA ASN A 706 -5.86 -36.69 43.61
C ASN A 706 -5.27 -35.56 42.77
N ILE A 707 -5.88 -34.39 42.72
CA ILE A 707 -5.41 -33.25 41.95
C ILE A 707 -4.02 -32.82 42.42
N THR A 708 -3.08 -32.68 41.52
CA THR A 708 -1.70 -32.19 41.73
C THR A 708 -1.44 -30.86 41.03
N ILE A 709 -0.37 -30.19 41.39
CA ILE A 709 0.13 -28.99 40.68
C ILE A 709 0.32 -29.28 39.20
N LYS A 710 0.85 -30.46 38.86
CA LYS A 710 1.02 -30.89 37.47
C LYS A 710 -0.33 -30.95 36.75
N HIS A 711 -1.36 -31.51 37.36
CA HIS A 711 -2.69 -31.60 36.73
C HIS A 711 -3.28 -30.22 36.41
N LEU A 712 -3.06 -29.20 37.24
CA LEU A 712 -3.53 -27.84 36.99
C LEU A 712 -2.76 -27.21 35.82
N LEU A 713 -1.44 -27.35 35.78
CA LEU A 713 -0.56 -26.84 34.71
C LEU A 713 -0.83 -27.47 33.35
N THR A 714 -1.22 -28.76 33.31
CA THR A 714 -1.49 -29.49 32.06
C THR A 714 -2.95 -29.52 31.66
N HIS A 715 -3.83 -28.83 32.40
CA HIS A 715 -5.28 -28.86 32.19
C HIS A 715 -5.90 -30.26 32.27
N THR A 716 -5.36 -31.14 33.15
CA THR A 716 -5.79 -32.52 33.32
C THR A 716 -6.42 -32.74 34.69
N ALA A 717 -6.79 -31.70 35.40
CA ALA A 717 -7.36 -31.78 36.76
C ALA A 717 -8.81 -32.26 36.80
N GLY A 718 -9.51 -32.30 35.66
CA GLY A 718 -10.92 -32.74 35.57
C GLY A 718 -11.93 -31.61 35.66
N PHE A 719 -11.51 -30.37 35.87
CA PHE A 719 -12.42 -29.23 35.91
C PHE A 719 -13.03 -28.92 34.55
N PRO A 720 -14.30 -28.42 34.49
CA PRO A 720 -14.86 -27.88 33.25
C PRO A 720 -14.03 -26.69 32.76
N ALA A 721 -14.22 -26.34 31.48
CA ALA A 721 -13.44 -25.27 30.81
C ALA A 721 -13.57 -23.93 31.53
N PHE A 722 -14.79 -23.51 31.86
CA PHE A 722 -15.10 -22.31 32.63
C PHE A 722 -16.51 -22.33 33.21
N LYS A 723 -16.82 -21.41 34.12
CA LYS A 723 -18.13 -21.05 34.60
C LYS A 723 -18.35 -19.56 34.48
N GLN A 724 -19.58 -19.10 34.25
CA GLN A 724 -19.89 -17.68 34.08
C GLN A 724 -20.12 -16.98 35.44
N TYR A 725 -19.10 -16.94 36.30
CA TYR A 725 -19.21 -16.35 37.63
C TYR A 725 -19.69 -14.90 37.60
N TYR A 726 -19.35 -14.17 36.55
CA TYR A 726 -19.78 -12.78 36.35
C TYR A 726 -21.30 -12.63 36.16
N LEU A 727 -22.04 -13.70 35.80
CA LEU A 727 -23.51 -13.70 35.73
C LEU A 727 -24.17 -14.34 36.96
N MET A 728 -23.41 -14.96 37.85
CA MET A 728 -23.92 -15.61 39.03
C MET A 728 -24.06 -14.63 40.19
N ASP A 729 -25.11 -14.78 40.98
CA ASP A 729 -25.27 -14.09 42.26
C ASP A 729 -24.38 -14.74 43.32
N ILE A 730 -23.07 -14.53 43.20
CA ILE A 730 -22.04 -15.05 44.08
C ILE A 730 -21.04 -13.94 44.44
N GLU A 731 -20.76 -13.76 45.68
CA GLU A 731 -19.71 -12.85 46.13
C GLU A 731 -18.32 -13.38 45.74
N THR A 732 -17.43 -12.49 45.42
CA THR A 732 -16.05 -12.79 44.98
C THR A 732 -15.31 -13.72 45.94
N LYS A 733 -15.50 -13.53 47.25
CA LYS A 733 -14.86 -14.38 48.29
C LYS A 733 -15.29 -15.85 48.24
N HIS A 734 -16.48 -16.15 47.70
CA HIS A 734 -17.04 -17.49 47.63
C HIS A 734 -16.72 -18.21 46.30
N ILE A 735 -16.18 -17.51 45.30
CA ILE A 735 -15.86 -18.11 44.00
C ILE A 735 -14.84 -19.25 44.16
N LEU A 736 -13.84 -19.09 45.00
CA LEU A 736 -12.85 -20.15 45.27
C LEU A 736 -13.49 -21.41 45.86
N THR A 737 -14.44 -21.22 46.80
CA THR A 737 -15.15 -22.34 47.38
C THR A 737 -16.01 -23.06 46.34
N ASP A 738 -16.69 -22.33 45.47
CA ASP A 738 -17.47 -22.92 44.37
C ASP A 738 -16.60 -23.67 43.36
N ILE A 739 -15.40 -23.14 43.03
CA ILE A 739 -14.44 -23.87 42.21
C ILE A 739 -14.03 -25.17 42.91
N CYS A 740 -13.73 -25.11 44.21
CA CYS A 740 -13.34 -26.28 44.99
C CYS A 740 -14.44 -27.34 45.06
N ASP A 741 -15.70 -26.91 45.07
CA ASP A 741 -16.90 -27.78 45.15
C ASP A 741 -17.37 -28.28 43.78
N THR A 742 -16.78 -27.80 42.69
CA THR A 742 -17.18 -28.15 41.33
C THR A 742 -16.95 -29.65 41.09
N GLU A 743 -17.94 -30.31 40.48
CA GLU A 743 -17.86 -31.71 40.06
C GLU A 743 -16.84 -31.83 38.93
N LEU A 744 -15.99 -32.87 39.00
CA LEU A 744 -14.98 -33.14 37.98
C LEU A 744 -15.61 -33.92 36.80
N LEU A 745 -15.31 -33.51 35.57
CA LEU A 745 -15.83 -34.16 34.37
C LEU A 745 -15.16 -35.51 34.08
N TYR A 746 -13.98 -35.76 34.64
CA TYR A 746 -13.17 -36.97 34.51
C TYR A 746 -12.12 -37.04 35.63
N GLU A 747 -11.58 -38.25 35.84
CA GLU A 747 -10.54 -38.46 36.83
C GLU A 747 -9.27 -37.68 36.52
N PRO A 748 -8.66 -36.98 37.50
CA PRO A 748 -7.44 -36.22 37.31
C PRO A 748 -6.31 -37.03 36.66
N GLY A 749 -5.71 -36.48 35.56
CA GLY A 749 -4.65 -37.08 34.80
C GLY A 749 -5.07 -37.97 33.64
N THR A 750 -6.38 -38.15 33.36
CA THR A 750 -6.87 -39.11 32.34
C THR A 750 -7.24 -38.44 31.00
N LYS A 751 -7.64 -37.17 31.03
CA LYS A 751 -7.99 -36.38 29.82
C LYS A 751 -7.51 -34.95 29.95
N THR A 752 -7.40 -34.25 28.81
CA THR A 752 -7.04 -32.84 28.75
C THR A 752 -8.25 -32.01 28.35
N ILE A 753 -8.72 -31.11 29.22
CA ILE A 753 -9.71 -30.06 28.91
C ILE A 753 -9.13 -28.72 29.37
N TYR A 754 -8.86 -27.80 28.43
CA TYR A 754 -8.43 -26.46 28.75
C TYR A 754 -9.37 -25.80 29.75
N SER A 755 -8.89 -25.47 30.94
CA SER A 755 -9.75 -25.01 32.07
C SER A 755 -9.18 -23.72 32.69
N ASP A 756 -9.99 -22.67 32.68
CA ASP A 756 -9.70 -21.43 33.42
C ASP A 756 -9.86 -21.65 34.93
N LEU A 757 -10.82 -22.49 35.36
CA LEU A 757 -11.03 -22.79 36.77
C LEU A 757 -9.76 -23.36 37.40
N GLY A 758 -9.12 -24.32 36.72
CA GLY A 758 -7.87 -24.91 37.19
C GLY A 758 -6.76 -23.89 37.38
N LEU A 759 -6.67 -22.87 36.49
CA LEU A 759 -5.66 -21.80 36.60
C LEU A 759 -6.01 -20.74 37.64
N ILE A 760 -7.30 -20.43 37.84
CA ILE A 760 -7.76 -19.60 38.98
C ILE A 760 -7.30 -20.27 40.28
N LEU A 761 -7.56 -21.57 40.44
CA LEU A 761 -7.15 -22.35 41.61
C LEU A 761 -5.62 -22.34 41.75
N LEU A 762 -4.86 -22.51 40.67
CA LEU A 762 -3.40 -22.47 40.67
C LEU A 762 -2.86 -21.10 41.10
N GLY A 763 -3.50 -19.99 40.69
CA GLY A 763 -3.17 -18.65 41.19
C GLY A 763 -3.36 -18.57 42.71
N LYS A 764 -4.43 -19.12 43.24
CA LYS A 764 -4.68 -19.17 44.70
C LYS A 764 -3.67 -20.07 45.43
N VAL A 765 -3.22 -21.17 44.81
CA VAL A 765 -2.09 -21.98 45.33
C VAL A 765 -0.83 -21.13 45.46
N VAL A 766 -0.48 -20.34 44.44
CA VAL A 766 0.69 -19.44 44.51
C VAL A 766 0.54 -18.45 45.66
N GLU A 767 -0.60 -17.78 45.80
CA GLU A 767 -0.88 -16.80 46.86
C GLU A 767 -0.75 -17.44 48.25
N SER A 768 -1.35 -18.61 48.44
CA SER A 768 -1.29 -19.32 49.70
C SER A 768 0.11 -19.69 50.15
N ILE A 769 0.99 -20.08 49.22
CA ILE A 769 2.38 -20.45 49.50
C ILE A 769 3.27 -19.23 49.67
N ALA A 770 3.05 -18.21 48.85
CA ALA A 770 3.82 -16.97 48.85
C ALA A 770 3.47 -16.05 50.00
N GLY A 771 2.26 -16.14 50.56
CA GLY A 771 1.74 -15.25 51.62
C GLY A 771 1.43 -13.83 51.14
N VAL A 772 1.43 -13.61 49.84
CA VAL A 772 1.11 -12.33 49.15
C VAL A 772 0.31 -12.61 47.89
N SER A 773 -0.36 -11.59 47.36
CA SER A 773 -1.13 -11.72 46.11
C SER A 773 -0.24 -12.12 44.90
N LEU A 774 -0.86 -12.74 43.89
CA LEU A 774 -0.16 -13.23 42.69
C LEU A 774 0.59 -12.10 41.97
N ASP A 775 -0.05 -10.97 41.78
CA ASP A 775 0.54 -9.78 41.13
C ASP A 775 1.75 -9.24 41.90
N ALA A 776 1.64 -9.10 43.24
CA ALA A 776 2.74 -8.65 44.09
C ALA A 776 3.93 -9.65 44.03
N PHE A 777 3.62 -10.96 44.07
CA PHE A 777 4.65 -11.99 44.01
C PHE A 777 5.43 -11.98 42.71
N ILE A 778 4.71 -12.00 41.56
CA ILE A 778 5.36 -12.10 40.25
C ILE A 778 6.07 -10.80 39.85
N THR A 779 5.49 -9.65 40.17
CA THR A 779 6.10 -8.33 39.93
C THR A 779 7.44 -8.22 40.61
N LYS A 780 7.51 -8.53 41.91
CA LYS A 780 8.75 -8.43 42.71
C LYS A 780 9.81 -9.47 42.28
N ASN A 781 9.40 -10.70 41.99
CA ASN A 781 10.34 -11.79 41.78
C ASN A 781 10.77 -11.97 40.33
N LEU A 782 10.00 -11.45 39.35
CA LEU A 782 10.25 -11.59 37.92
C LEU A 782 10.25 -10.26 37.17
N PHE A 783 9.10 -9.55 37.13
CA PHE A 783 8.95 -8.42 36.20
C PHE A 783 9.92 -7.28 36.49
N GLN A 784 10.01 -6.81 37.74
CA GLN A 784 10.98 -5.77 38.13
C GLN A 784 12.42 -6.18 37.86
N ARG A 785 12.75 -7.45 38.12
CA ARG A 785 14.12 -7.97 37.89
C ARG A 785 14.51 -8.10 36.43
N LEU A 786 13.50 -8.32 35.52
CA LEU A 786 13.64 -8.31 34.08
C LEU A 786 13.51 -6.91 33.45
N ASN A 787 13.22 -5.88 34.26
CA ASN A 787 12.90 -4.51 33.80
C ASN A 787 11.69 -4.51 32.84
N MET A 788 10.64 -5.27 33.19
CA MET A 788 9.36 -5.29 32.46
C MET A 788 8.42 -4.23 33.04
N ASP A 789 8.76 -2.95 32.84
CA ASP A 789 8.13 -1.81 33.51
C ASP A 789 6.71 -1.48 32.99
N ASN A 790 6.30 -2.11 31.91
CA ASN A 790 4.98 -1.98 31.31
C ASN A 790 4.20 -3.29 31.36
N THR A 791 4.55 -4.17 32.33
CA THR A 791 3.87 -5.47 32.55
C THR A 791 3.30 -5.49 33.96
N PHE A 792 1.96 -5.53 34.09
CA PHE A 792 1.25 -5.42 35.36
C PHE A 792 -0.16 -5.96 35.27
N TYR A 793 -0.74 -6.30 36.40
CA TYR A 793 -2.17 -6.40 36.58
C TYR A 793 -2.73 -5.00 36.96
N ASN A 794 -4.01 -4.76 36.70
CA ASN A 794 -4.69 -3.51 37.05
C ASN A 794 -3.87 -2.28 36.63
N PRO A 795 -3.90 -1.91 35.36
CA PRO A 795 -3.10 -0.82 34.82
C PRO A 795 -3.28 0.49 35.58
N PRO A 796 -2.19 1.24 35.88
CA PRO A 796 -2.31 2.54 36.53
C PRO A 796 -2.84 3.60 35.52
N ASP A 797 -3.67 4.53 36.00
CA ASP A 797 -4.37 5.54 35.20
C ASP A 797 -3.45 6.33 34.25
N HIS A 798 -2.25 6.70 34.71
CA HIS A 798 -1.31 7.46 33.89
C HIS A 798 -0.81 6.72 32.64
N LYS A 799 -1.05 5.40 32.54
CA LYS A 799 -0.74 4.60 31.38
C LYS A 799 -1.96 4.36 30.47
N LEU A 800 -3.14 4.76 30.87
CA LEU A 800 -4.39 4.51 30.14
C LEU A 800 -4.30 4.91 28.67
N ARG A 801 -3.70 6.05 28.39
CA ARG A 801 -3.52 6.52 27.01
C ARG A 801 -2.78 5.54 26.11
N ARG A 802 -1.87 4.71 26.64
CA ARG A 802 -1.10 3.71 25.91
C ARG A 802 -1.75 2.33 25.87
N ILE A 803 -2.83 2.13 26.59
CA ILE A 803 -3.53 0.87 26.62
C ILE A 803 -4.44 0.78 25.40
N VAL A 804 -4.40 -0.35 24.73
CA VAL A 804 -5.27 -0.62 23.57
C VAL A 804 -6.62 -1.11 24.08
N PRO A 805 -7.74 -0.46 23.70
CA PRO A 805 -9.07 -0.90 24.11
C PRO A 805 -9.39 -2.26 23.48
N THR A 806 -10.21 -3.05 24.19
CA THR A 806 -10.57 -4.41 23.76
C THR A 806 -11.95 -4.45 23.11
N GLU A 807 -13.02 -4.49 23.87
CA GLU A 807 -14.37 -4.76 23.39
C GLU A 807 -15.37 -3.68 23.82
N ILE A 808 -16.40 -3.42 23.03
CA ILE A 808 -17.58 -2.65 23.41
C ILE A 808 -18.64 -3.67 23.86
N VAL A 809 -18.98 -3.66 25.13
CA VAL A 809 -19.87 -4.65 25.72
C VAL A 809 -21.16 -4.05 26.25
N SER A 810 -22.18 -4.92 26.38
CA SER A 810 -23.46 -4.63 27.06
C SER A 810 -23.81 -5.80 27.98
N GLY A 811 -24.52 -5.53 29.06
CA GLY A 811 -24.93 -6.55 30.04
C GLY A 811 -24.16 -6.41 31.34
N TYR A 812 -23.38 -7.42 31.76
CA TYR A 812 -22.62 -7.41 33.03
C TYR A 812 -21.73 -6.17 33.20
N ARG A 813 -21.10 -5.76 32.12
CA ARG A 813 -20.43 -4.45 31.96
C ARG A 813 -21.03 -3.75 30.74
N SER A 814 -20.96 -2.44 30.68
CA SER A 814 -21.41 -1.67 29.51
C SER A 814 -20.38 -0.63 29.08
N GLY A 815 -20.26 -0.43 27.77
CA GLY A 815 -19.33 0.52 27.20
C GLY A 815 -18.04 -0.11 26.69
N LEU A 816 -17.06 0.75 26.37
CA LEU A 816 -15.76 0.33 25.87
C LEU A 816 -14.87 -0.15 27.04
N ILE A 817 -14.41 -1.40 26.97
CA ILE A 817 -13.43 -1.91 27.93
C ILE A 817 -12.06 -1.33 27.57
N HIS A 818 -11.54 -0.46 28.42
CA HIS A 818 -10.30 0.26 28.22
C HIS A 818 -9.57 0.49 29.56
N GLY A 819 -8.40 -0.10 29.75
CA GLY A 819 -7.65 -0.04 31.01
C GLY A 819 -8.11 -1.05 32.06
N GLU A 820 -9.08 -1.88 31.75
CA GLU A 820 -9.58 -2.97 32.57
C GLU A 820 -9.43 -4.30 31.84
N VAL A 821 -9.28 -5.39 32.58
CA VAL A 821 -9.17 -6.73 32.01
C VAL A 821 -10.42 -7.10 31.20
N HIS A 822 -10.20 -7.64 30.02
CA HIS A 822 -11.27 -8.09 29.13
C HIS A 822 -12.06 -9.29 29.72
N ASP A 823 -11.36 -10.26 30.27
CA ASP A 823 -11.97 -11.46 30.87
C ASP A 823 -12.90 -11.13 32.02
N GLU A 824 -14.17 -11.52 31.90
CA GLU A 824 -15.21 -11.17 32.83
C GLU A 824 -15.02 -11.80 34.22
N ASN A 825 -14.55 -13.05 34.30
CA ASN A 825 -14.27 -13.71 35.57
C ASN A 825 -13.04 -13.08 36.26
N ALA A 826 -12.00 -12.76 35.50
CA ALA A 826 -10.84 -12.05 36.06
C ALA A 826 -11.26 -10.65 36.57
N HIS A 827 -12.13 -9.94 35.85
CA HIS A 827 -12.69 -8.66 36.31
C HIS A 827 -13.49 -8.84 37.62
N LYS A 828 -14.36 -9.83 37.72
CA LYS A 828 -15.12 -10.13 38.96
C LYS A 828 -14.20 -10.51 40.12
N LEU A 829 -13.03 -11.07 39.83
CA LEU A 829 -11.99 -11.40 40.80
C LEU A 829 -11.10 -10.21 41.18
N GLY A 830 -11.42 -8.99 40.75
CA GLY A 830 -10.67 -7.77 41.04
C GLY A 830 -9.47 -7.52 40.12
N GLY A 831 -9.47 -8.08 38.92
CA GLY A 831 -8.45 -7.88 37.87
C GLY A 831 -7.21 -8.75 38.00
N VAL A 832 -7.01 -9.45 39.12
CA VAL A 832 -5.86 -10.34 39.35
C VAL A 832 -6.32 -11.78 39.42
N ALA A 833 -6.05 -12.56 38.38
CA ALA A 833 -6.43 -13.96 38.34
C ALA A 833 -5.37 -14.84 37.70
N GLY A 834 -5.31 -16.13 38.07
CA GLY A 834 -4.28 -17.04 37.56
C GLY A 834 -4.45 -17.37 36.08
N HIS A 835 -5.59 -17.12 35.47
CA HIS A 835 -5.91 -17.43 34.09
C HIS A 835 -5.86 -16.23 33.12
N ALA A 836 -5.97 -14.99 33.61
CA ALA A 836 -6.02 -13.75 32.81
C ALA A 836 -5.77 -12.52 33.70
N GLY A 837 -5.69 -11.33 33.13
CA GLY A 837 -5.60 -10.04 33.80
C GLY A 837 -4.29 -9.31 33.62
N LEU A 838 -3.28 -9.93 32.99
CA LEU A 838 -1.99 -9.30 32.75
C LEU A 838 -2.03 -8.40 31.52
N PHE A 839 -1.49 -7.22 31.65
CA PHE A 839 -1.23 -6.27 30.55
C PHE A 839 0.26 -6.21 30.29
N SER A 840 0.66 -6.07 29.00
CA SER A 840 2.08 -6.00 28.64
C SER A 840 2.30 -5.32 27.30
N THR A 841 3.56 -5.00 27.00
CA THR A 841 4.05 -4.57 25.67
C THR A 841 4.80 -5.70 24.99
N ALA A 842 4.94 -5.63 23.67
CA ALA A 842 5.77 -6.57 22.91
C ALA A 842 7.24 -6.55 23.39
N GLY A 843 7.78 -5.37 23.70
CA GLY A 843 9.16 -5.23 24.20
C GLY A 843 9.41 -5.86 25.56
N ASP A 844 8.45 -5.83 26.49
CA ASP A 844 8.60 -6.51 27.78
C ASP A 844 8.47 -8.02 27.64
N LEU A 845 7.49 -8.48 26.82
CA LEU A 845 7.37 -9.90 26.51
C LEU A 845 8.61 -10.45 25.79
N ALA A 846 9.29 -9.63 24.99
CA ALA A 846 10.54 -10.04 24.33
C ALA A 846 11.66 -10.31 25.35
N LYS A 847 11.79 -9.51 26.41
CA LYS A 847 12.77 -9.76 27.51
C LYS A 847 12.50 -11.09 28.19
N PHE A 848 11.23 -11.37 28.48
CA PHE A 848 10.78 -12.64 29.04
C PHE A 848 11.05 -13.82 28.09
N SER A 849 10.69 -13.68 26.81
CA SER A 849 10.91 -14.70 25.80
C SER A 849 12.38 -15.03 25.62
N GLN A 850 13.26 -14.03 25.58
CA GLN A 850 14.69 -14.21 25.51
C GLN A 850 15.24 -14.91 26.76
N CYS A 851 14.73 -14.55 27.93
CA CYS A 851 15.08 -15.25 29.19
C CYS A 851 14.75 -16.75 29.11
N MET A 852 13.55 -17.09 28.65
CA MET A 852 13.12 -18.47 28.48
C MET A 852 13.95 -19.21 27.41
N LEU A 853 14.17 -18.57 26.25
CA LEU A 853 14.94 -19.14 25.15
C LEU A 853 16.38 -19.46 25.54
N GLN A 854 16.97 -18.65 26.43
CA GLN A 854 18.33 -18.85 26.94
C GLN A 854 18.40 -19.69 28.22
N GLY A 855 17.38 -20.53 28.50
CA GLY A 855 17.37 -21.42 29.66
C GLY A 855 17.36 -20.68 31.00
N GLY A 856 16.60 -19.58 31.06
CA GLY A 856 16.37 -18.82 32.30
C GLY A 856 17.42 -17.76 32.64
N ILE A 857 18.23 -17.32 31.66
CA ILE A 857 19.22 -16.25 31.87
C ILE A 857 18.88 -15.04 31.00
N TYR A 858 19.00 -13.82 31.55
CA TYR A 858 18.89 -12.57 30.80
C TYR A 858 19.72 -11.47 31.45
N GLY A 859 20.46 -10.69 30.66
CA GLY A 859 21.33 -9.63 31.18
C GLY A 859 22.37 -10.13 32.17
N LYS A 860 22.93 -11.32 31.93
CA LYS A 860 23.87 -12.05 32.79
C LYS A 860 23.31 -12.41 34.17
N LYS A 861 22.01 -12.27 34.41
CA LYS A 861 21.30 -12.67 35.62
C LYS A 861 20.49 -13.94 35.37
N ARG A 862 20.53 -14.88 36.35
CA ARG A 862 19.70 -16.09 36.31
C ARG A 862 18.36 -15.83 36.99
N PHE A 863 17.28 -16.21 36.34
CA PHE A 863 15.91 -16.14 36.80
C PHE A 863 15.33 -17.53 37.04
N PHE A 864 15.65 -18.48 36.16
CA PHE A 864 15.29 -19.88 36.29
C PHE A 864 16.49 -20.78 36.01
N LYS A 865 16.50 -21.96 36.59
CA LYS A 865 17.47 -23.01 36.22
C LYS A 865 17.12 -23.54 34.82
N GLU A 866 18.10 -23.86 34.04
CA GLU A 866 17.90 -24.43 32.69
C GLU A 866 17.00 -25.65 32.71
N LYS A 867 17.30 -26.60 33.62
CA LYS A 867 16.47 -27.79 33.83
C LYS A 867 15.03 -27.50 34.17
N THR A 868 14.73 -26.39 34.87
CA THR A 868 13.36 -25.96 35.17
C THR A 868 12.68 -25.49 33.88
N VAL A 869 13.37 -24.68 33.08
CA VAL A 869 12.81 -24.23 31.76
C VAL A 869 12.54 -25.43 30.88
N GLU A 870 13.53 -26.33 30.70
CA GLU A 870 13.36 -27.57 29.92
C GLU A 870 12.17 -28.40 30.39
N GLN A 871 12.05 -28.60 31.72
CA GLN A 871 10.94 -29.37 32.28
C GLN A 871 9.56 -28.75 32.00
N PHE A 872 9.45 -27.43 32.05
CA PHE A 872 8.19 -26.74 31.87
C PHE A 872 7.78 -26.58 30.41
N THR A 873 8.74 -26.55 29.48
CA THR A 873 8.51 -26.34 28.05
C THR A 873 8.48 -27.67 27.26
N ALA A 874 8.88 -28.78 27.87
CA ALA A 874 8.74 -30.10 27.27
C ALA A 874 7.28 -30.53 27.16
N GLN A 875 6.88 -31.09 26.01
CA GLN A 875 5.54 -31.61 25.80
C GLN A 875 5.18 -32.67 26.82
N SER A 876 4.05 -32.52 27.49
CA SER A 876 3.53 -33.45 28.47
C SER A 876 2.52 -34.41 27.80
N LEU A 877 2.97 -35.58 27.41
CA LEU A 877 2.12 -36.59 26.77
C LEU A 877 1.19 -37.23 27.80
N VAL A 878 0.09 -36.60 28.12
CA VAL A 878 -0.99 -37.16 28.97
C VAL A 878 -1.92 -38.03 28.13
N ASP A 879 -2.24 -37.57 26.93
CA ASP A 879 -2.89 -38.33 25.87
C ASP A 879 -2.26 -37.94 24.51
N SER A 880 -2.47 -38.76 23.50
CA SER A 880 -1.89 -38.59 22.16
C SER A 880 -2.40 -37.34 21.44
N SER A 881 -3.49 -36.71 21.92
CA SER A 881 -4.11 -35.51 21.34
C SER A 881 -3.69 -34.23 22.04
N SER A 882 -2.98 -34.31 23.18
CA SER A 882 -2.62 -33.15 23.99
C SER A 882 -1.40 -32.41 23.44
N SER A 883 -1.56 -31.11 23.17
CA SER A 883 -0.46 -30.18 22.84
C SER A 883 0.18 -29.55 24.08
N ARG A 884 -0.20 -29.95 25.30
CA ARG A 884 0.16 -29.22 26.52
C ARG A 884 1.56 -29.56 27.04
N CYS A 885 2.30 -28.51 27.36
CA CYS A 885 3.44 -28.53 28.28
C CYS A 885 2.97 -28.12 29.67
N LEU A 886 3.87 -27.87 30.61
CA LEU A 886 3.52 -27.39 31.97
C LEU A 886 3.20 -25.88 31.93
N GLY A 887 1.93 -25.52 31.67
CA GLY A 887 1.44 -24.16 31.56
C GLY A 887 1.74 -23.47 30.22
N TRP A 888 2.28 -24.20 29.26
CA TRP A 888 2.53 -23.77 27.90
C TRP A 888 1.78 -24.66 26.90
N ASP A 889 1.72 -24.19 25.66
CA ASP A 889 1.24 -24.96 24.52
C ASP A 889 2.41 -25.33 23.61
N SER A 890 2.29 -26.42 22.86
CA SER A 890 3.24 -26.84 21.83
C SER A 890 2.58 -26.85 20.45
N PRO A 891 3.35 -26.85 19.37
CA PRO A 891 2.78 -26.83 18.01
C PRO A 891 1.86 -28.02 17.74
N SER A 892 0.64 -27.73 17.28
CA SER A 892 -0.35 -28.76 16.95
C SER A 892 -1.38 -28.25 15.95
N GLY A 893 -1.94 -29.13 15.15
CA GLY A 893 -3.09 -28.87 14.26
C GLY A 893 -2.87 -27.66 13.35
N GLU A 894 -3.73 -26.66 13.44
CA GLU A 894 -3.72 -25.47 12.58
C GLU A 894 -2.66 -24.41 12.94
N ALA A 895 -1.62 -24.79 13.64
CA ALA A 895 -0.39 -24.03 13.87
C ALA A 895 -0.56 -22.55 14.18
N SER A 896 -0.99 -22.21 15.39
CA SER A 896 -1.12 -20.80 15.80
C SER A 896 0.21 -20.02 15.83
N GLY A 897 1.36 -20.71 15.79
CA GLY A 897 2.70 -20.14 15.67
C GLY A 897 3.30 -20.18 14.26
N GLY A 898 2.50 -20.47 13.23
CA GLY A 898 2.96 -20.63 11.84
C GLY A 898 3.36 -22.08 11.51
N ILE A 899 3.45 -22.38 10.21
CA ILE A 899 3.68 -23.77 9.71
C ILE A 899 5.16 -24.20 9.69
N TYR A 900 6.08 -23.28 9.90
CA TYR A 900 7.53 -23.54 9.88
C TYR A 900 8.12 -23.70 11.29
N ILE A 901 7.29 -23.54 12.32
CA ILE A 901 7.70 -23.62 13.71
C ILE A 901 8.19 -25.06 14.05
N SER A 902 9.24 -25.18 14.84
CA SER A 902 9.82 -26.47 15.19
C SER A 902 9.00 -27.25 16.22
N ASP A 903 9.19 -28.58 16.29
CA ASP A 903 8.46 -29.48 17.22
C ASP A 903 8.69 -29.16 18.70
N ASN A 904 9.85 -28.65 19.05
CA ASN A 904 10.22 -28.31 20.43
C ASN A 904 9.89 -26.85 20.80
N SER A 905 9.14 -26.16 19.95
CA SER A 905 8.65 -24.82 20.24
C SER A 905 7.54 -24.86 21.27
N TYR A 906 7.40 -23.76 21.99
CA TYR A 906 6.33 -23.57 22.97
C TYR A 906 5.82 -22.13 22.96
N GLY A 907 4.57 -21.96 23.33
CA GLY A 907 3.94 -20.66 23.27
C GLY A 907 2.59 -20.62 24.00
N HIS A 908 1.89 -19.52 23.82
CA HIS A 908 0.51 -19.37 24.25
C HIS A 908 -0.23 -18.32 23.42
N THR A 909 -1.55 -18.47 23.30
CA THR A 909 -2.40 -17.49 22.63
C THR A 909 -3.35 -16.85 23.63
N GLY A 910 -3.76 -15.58 23.35
CA GLY A 910 -4.72 -14.84 24.14
C GLY A 910 -6.04 -14.62 23.43
N TYR A 911 -7.13 -14.62 24.18
CA TYR A 911 -8.47 -14.43 23.64
C TYR A 911 -8.64 -13.08 22.94
N THR A 912 -8.00 -12.02 23.42
CA THR A 912 -8.03 -10.67 22.86
C THR A 912 -7.41 -10.55 21.46
N GLY A 913 -6.63 -11.56 21.06
CA GLY A 913 -5.94 -11.57 19.76
C GLY A 913 -4.42 -11.58 19.88
N THR A 914 -3.89 -11.90 21.05
CA THR A 914 -2.44 -11.91 21.32
C THR A 914 -1.85 -13.31 21.15
N SER A 915 -0.58 -13.39 20.80
CA SER A 915 0.17 -14.64 20.72
C SER A 915 1.66 -14.43 21.00
N LEU A 916 2.27 -15.42 21.65
CA LEU A 916 3.68 -15.49 21.95
C LEU A 916 4.16 -16.90 21.63
N TRP A 917 5.15 -17.04 20.73
CA TRP A 917 5.76 -18.32 20.39
C TRP A 917 7.28 -18.23 20.43
N ILE A 918 7.91 -19.22 21.04
CA ILE A 918 9.36 -19.33 21.23
C ILE A 918 9.82 -20.63 20.58
N ASP A 919 10.80 -20.55 19.69
CA ASP A 919 11.35 -21.66 18.92
C ASP A 919 12.84 -21.85 19.20
N PRO A 920 13.20 -22.77 20.10
CA PRO A 920 14.59 -23.04 20.46
C PRO A 920 15.44 -23.59 19.30
N THR A 921 14.85 -24.31 18.35
CA THR A 921 15.60 -24.87 17.20
C THR A 921 16.13 -23.77 16.30
N HIS A 922 15.34 -22.73 16.11
CA HIS A 922 15.71 -21.62 15.24
C HIS A 922 16.29 -20.41 16.00
N ASP A 923 16.40 -20.50 17.32
CA ASP A 923 16.81 -19.37 18.19
C ASP A 923 15.95 -18.11 17.91
N LEU A 924 14.64 -18.33 17.79
CA LEU A 924 13.65 -17.36 17.32
C LEU A 924 12.48 -17.26 18.29
N PHE A 925 11.94 -16.06 18.46
CA PHE A 925 10.60 -15.90 19.02
C PHE A 925 9.81 -14.84 18.28
N VAL A 926 8.48 -14.99 18.29
CA VAL A 926 7.54 -14.10 17.63
C VAL A 926 6.43 -13.73 18.60
N ILE A 927 6.17 -12.44 18.71
CA ILE A 927 5.13 -11.85 19.56
C ILE A 927 4.21 -11.02 18.65
N LEU A 928 2.95 -11.44 18.54
CA LEU A 928 1.92 -10.68 17.83
C LEU A 928 0.84 -10.25 18.83
N LEU A 929 0.70 -8.95 19.01
CA LEU A 929 -0.31 -8.35 19.88
C LEU A 929 -1.34 -7.61 19.01
N THR A 930 -2.59 -8.03 19.12
CA THR A 930 -3.73 -7.40 18.44
C THR A 930 -4.90 -7.22 19.40
N ASN A 931 -5.88 -6.43 19.03
CA ASN A 931 -7.16 -6.35 19.72
C ASN A 931 -8.29 -6.88 18.82
N ALA A 932 -8.15 -8.10 18.33
CA ALA A 932 -9.08 -8.74 17.40
C ALA A 932 -10.51 -8.90 17.91
N VAL A 933 -10.74 -8.72 19.22
CA VAL A 933 -12.07 -8.68 19.82
C VAL A 933 -12.78 -7.33 19.69
N HIS A 934 -12.10 -6.28 19.20
CA HIS A 934 -12.69 -4.96 18.97
C HIS A 934 -13.47 -4.90 17.65
N PRO A 935 -14.65 -4.27 17.56
CA PRO A 935 -15.44 -3.68 18.65
C PRO A 935 -16.23 -4.71 19.44
N ASN A 936 -16.38 -5.95 18.95
CA ASN A 936 -16.99 -7.06 19.69
C ASN A 936 -16.36 -8.40 19.27
N ARG A 937 -16.40 -9.37 20.20
CA ARG A 937 -15.80 -10.72 20.04
C ARG A 937 -16.33 -11.52 18.84
N ASN A 938 -17.54 -11.23 18.35
CA ASN A 938 -18.11 -11.92 17.20
C ASN A 938 -17.39 -11.57 15.89
N ARG A 939 -16.68 -10.45 15.84
CA ARG A 939 -15.79 -10.08 14.71
C ARG A 939 -14.48 -10.87 14.68
N LYS A 940 -14.12 -11.53 15.76
CA LYS A 940 -13.00 -12.46 15.79
C LYS A 940 -13.36 -13.75 15.03
N THR A 941 -13.45 -13.58 13.73
CA THR A 941 -13.89 -14.57 12.75
C THR A 941 -12.74 -15.53 12.36
N PRO A 942 -13.00 -16.52 11.49
CA PRO A 942 -11.96 -17.30 10.84
C PRO A 942 -10.82 -16.48 10.28
N LYS A 943 -11.07 -15.25 9.79
CA LYS A 943 -10.03 -14.34 9.27
C LYS A 943 -8.89 -14.10 10.27
N TYR A 944 -9.21 -13.80 11.54
CA TYR A 944 -8.18 -13.61 12.57
C TYR A 944 -7.24 -14.84 12.68
N PHE A 945 -7.81 -16.04 12.71
CA PHE A 945 -7.01 -17.27 12.87
C PHE A 945 -6.14 -17.53 11.63
N ASP A 946 -6.66 -17.24 10.44
CA ASP A 946 -5.95 -17.38 9.18
C ASP A 946 -4.79 -16.39 9.11
N TRP A 947 -5.04 -15.11 9.38
CA TRP A 947 -4.02 -14.06 9.34
C TRP A 947 -2.94 -14.29 10.40
N ARG A 948 -3.29 -14.70 11.61
CA ARG A 948 -2.31 -15.04 12.65
C ARG A 948 -1.35 -16.12 12.16
N GLN A 949 -1.86 -17.23 11.63
CA GLN A 949 -1.04 -18.32 11.08
C GLN A 949 -0.12 -17.79 9.96
N ARG A 950 -0.66 -17.00 9.05
CA ARG A 950 0.10 -16.46 7.89
C ARG A 950 1.23 -15.53 8.33
N ILE A 951 0.94 -14.58 9.22
CA ILE A 951 1.96 -13.64 9.71
C ILE A 951 3.08 -14.36 10.43
N HIS A 952 2.76 -15.28 11.33
CA HIS A 952 3.79 -16.09 11.98
C HIS A 952 4.63 -16.87 10.97
N SER A 953 4.00 -17.49 9.96
CA SER A 953 4.72 -18.18 8.89
C SER A 953 5.64 -17.25 8.11
N THR A 954 5.19 -16.05 7.79
CA THR A 954 5.96 -15.06 7.03
C THR A 954 7.18 -14.57 7.79
N VAL A 955 7.15 -14.52 9.11
CA VAL A 955 8.36 -14.24 9.91
C VAL A 955 9.45 -15.28 9.63
N TYR A 956 9.12 -16.55 9.55
CA TYR A 956 10.07 -17.60 9.19
C TYR A 956 10.53 -17.47 7.72
N GLU A 957 9.59 -17.23 6.81
CA GLU A 957 9.89 -16.99 5.40
C GLU A 957 10.85 -15.81 5.20
N SER A 958 10.68 -14.74 5.98
CA SER A 958 11.56 -13.57 5.93
C SER A 958 13.02 -13.92 6.25
N LEU A 959 13.23 -14.95 7.07
CA LEU A 959 14.52 -15.49 7.46
C LEU A 959 15.00 -16.63 6.54
N GLY A 960 14.27 -16.95 5.47
CA GLY A 960 14.59 -18.08 4.58
C GLY A 960 14.30 -19.47 5.17
N ILE A 961 13.54 -19.53 6.27
CA ILE A 961 13.12 -20.79 6.90
C ILE A 961 11.79 -21.21 6.27
N THR A 962 11.84 -22.15 5.33
CA THR A 962 10.69 -22.55 4.51
C THR A 962 10.39 -24.04 4.57
N LYS A 963 11.03 -24.77 5.47
CA LYS A 963 10.75 -26.19 5.67
C LYS A 963 9.51 -26.33 6.56
N ASN A 964 8.41 -26.79 6.00
CA ASN A 964 7.17 -27.03 6.73
C ASN A 964 7.37 -28.05 7.84
N ASN A 965 6.75 -27.79 8.98
CA ASN A 965 6.52 -28.83 9.98
C ASN A 965 5.35 -29.70 9.47
N THR A 966 5.65 -30.95 9.13
CA THR A 966 4.68 -31.88 8.52
C THR A 966 3.51 -32.29 9.44
N LYS A 967 3.62 -32.00 10.74
CA LYS A 967 2.55 -32.23 11.73
C LYS A 967 1.51 -31.14 11.75
N LEU A 968 1.77 -30.01 11.04
CA LEU A 968 0.95 -28.81 11.07
C LEU A 968 0.17 -28.64 9.78
N ILE A 969 -1.04 -28.10 9.88
CA ILE A 969 -1.96 -27.90 8.77
C ILE A 969 -1.96 -26.42 8.40
N LEU A 970 -1.59 -26.10 7.16
CA LEU A 970 -1.81 -24.77 6.60
C LEU A 970 -3.30 -24.57 6.36
N LYS A 971 -3.82 -23.42 6.76
CA LYS A 971 -5.21 -23.03 6.52
C LYS A 971 -5.54 -23.05 5.03
N GLU A 972 -6.73 -23.49 4.67
CA GLU A 972 -7.19 -23.69 3.30
C GLU A 972 -7.00 -22.42 2.44
N ARG A 973 -7.28 -21.24 2.99
CA ARG A 973 -7.07 -19.94 2.35
C ARG A 973 -5.63 -19.77 1.80
N TRP A 974 -4.63 -20.32 2.46
CA TRP A 974 -3.22 -20.19 2.10
C TRP A 974 -2.65 -21.38 1.34
N GLN A 975 -3.42 -22.46 1.17
CA GLN A 975 -3.05 -23.64 0.39
C GLN A 975 -3.16 -23.42 -1.11
N GLN A 976 -4.07 -22.55 -1.53
CA GLN A 976 -4.20 -22.19 -2.93
C GLN A 976 -3.12 -21.18 -3.29
N PRO A 977 -2.38 -21.36 -4.41
CA PRO A 977 -1.68 -20.24 -5.00
C PRO A 977 -2.72 -19.13 -5.15
N VAL A 978 -2.34 -17.87 -4.89
CA VAL A 978 -3.20 -16.71 -5.10
C VAL A 978 -3.79 -16.91 -6.49
N LYS A 979 -5.04 -17.37 -6.56
CA LYS A 979 -5.72 -17.54 -7.83
C LYS A 979 -5.73 -16.16 -8.44
N ASP A 980 -5.20 -16.04 -9.64
CA ASP A 980 -5.43 -14.88 -10.48
C ASP A 980 -6.97 -14.76 -10.60
N THR A 981 -7.56 -13.95 -9.74
CA THR A 981 -9.01 -13.66 -9.73
C THR A 981 -9.41 -12.82 -10.95
N LEU A 982 -8.58 -12.81 -11.99
CA LEU A 982 -8.78 -12.10 -13.25
C LEU A 982 -9.17 -13.02 -14.43
N SER A 983 -9.46 -14.31 -14.18
CA SER A 983 -9.89 -15.22 -15.28
C SER A 983 -11.30 -15.79 -15.13
N ALA A 984 -12.14 -15.22 -14.26
CA ALA A 984 -13.55 -15.64 -14.17
C ALA A 984 -14.44 -14.45 -13.76
N GLN A 985 -14.73 -13.59 -14.70
CA GLN A 985 -16.03 -12.92 -14.94
C GLN A 985 -15.96 -12.09 -16.22
#